data_91a15a17cceec76065340cb0dea65fdd
#
_entry.id   91a15a17cceec76065340cb0dea65fdd
#
_cell.length_a   1.000
_cell.length_b   1.000
_cell.length_c   1.000
_cell.angle_alpha   90.00
_cell.angle_beta   90.00
_cell.angle_gamma   90.00
#
_symmetry.space_group_name_H-M   'P 1'
#
loop_
_entity.id
_entity.type
_entity.pdbx_description
1 polymer ?
#
loop_
_entity_poly.entity_id
_entity_poly.type
_entity_poly.pdbx_seq_one_letter_code
_entity_poly.pdbx_strand_id
1 'polypeptide(L)'
;MVCRELRNLLLAAALALAAPWAVAGPASSDEAVLGAYDGYREGDALKLARYAKRLEGHVLTPWLDYWRIAMRLEDTPTPEVRAFLDQHANTYVAELLRGDWLKVLGKHADWEEFERQLPLYPRDDLEVHCYAALMEAQRGEETSPADTAWMWLDPHELPDGCASLAQFMLDQERVTVTDVWRRVRVLFRNGQITAAKTTLGYLEKEDSPDERLLADAARQPKRVLDRLPRNLERRAVREVVVLAFLRYARADPEAAAKLLESHLAARLPESDVHYLWAYVAYEGAREHQPDALKWYARAAHEALDEDELAWKVRAALRAGNWRVVRDTIDLMPPMQRHESAWTYWYGRALAAQGEETGSRAYYLRIAGQTDFYGLLASEELGYVEAPPQSTYVPTEAEVDAARQNAGLQRALELIRLGLRTEGVKEWLFSVRYFDDAKLLAASELARRAEVWDRSIQAADRTVRTHNFALRYPLPFRDVFTEYAKTYNLDVAWVLGLVRQESRFISDARSNAGAAGLMQVMPRTARFVARKIGLRNYMHKGVTEIQTNVTLGTGYLRLVLDQLGHQVLASAAYNAGPSRARRWRDATRPLEGAIYTETIPFSETRDYVKKVMANSVFYAALVQKQMTPLKARLGVIAPRGTAEPAEPADPLPEDELP
;
A
#
# COMPACT_ATOMS: atom_id res chain seq x y z
N MET A 1 -39.30 4.87 -79.42
CA MET A 1 -39.32 4.07 -78.17
C MET A 1 -37.93 3.55 -77.84
N VAL A 2 -36.85 4.16 -78.27
CA VAL A 2 -35.45 3.66 -78.04
C VAL A 2 -34.63 4.61 -77.20
N CYS A 3 -35.14 5.76 -76.75
CA CYS A 3 -34.41 6.77 -76.00
C CYS A 3 -34.69 6.78 -74.50
N ARG A 4 -35.43 5.80 -73.94
CA ARG A 4 -35.82 5.76 -72.52
C ARG A 4 -35.07 4.65 -71.70
N GLU A 5 -34.49 3.67 -72.40
CA GLU A 5 -33.77 2.56 -71.71
C GLU A 5 -32.28 2.82 -71.51
N LEU A 6 -31.69 3.70 -72.30
CA LEU A 6 -30.25 4.04 -72.10
C LEU A 6 -30.00 5.00 -70.92
N ARG A 7 -31.02 5.64 -70.37
CA ARG A 7 -30.92 6.57 -69.23
C ARG A 7 -31.03 5.86 -67.89
N ASN A 8 -31.57 4.67 -67.86
CA ASN A 8 -31.68 3.85 -66.63
C ASN A 8 -30.48 2.92 -66.42
N LEU A 9 -29.70 2.60 -67.43
CA LEU A 9 -28.46 1.81 -67.30
C LEU A 9 -27.21 2.64 -66.83
N LEU A 10 -27.23 3.95 -67.11
CA LEU A 10 -26.17 4.85 -66.64
C LEU A 10 -26.38 5.33 -65.16
N LEU A 11 -27.61 5.25 -64.64
CA LEU A 11 -27.88 5.55 -63.21
C LEU A 11 -27.63 4.35 -62.28
N ALA A 12 -27.60 3.11 -62.79
CA ALA A 12 -27.29 1.92 -62.04
C ALA A 12 -25.75 1.66 -61.89
N ALA A 13 -24.93 2.23 -62.78
CA ALA A 13 -23.47 2.07 -62.73
C ALA A 13 -22.74 3.13 -61.89
N ALA A 14 -23.42 4.23 -61.48
CA ALA A 14 -22.82 5.29 -60.65
C ALA A 14 -23.10 5.11 -59.16
N LEU A 15 -23.85 4.08 -58.72
CA LEU A 15 -24.17 3.78 -57.32
C LEU A 15 -23.34 2.61 -56.73
N ALA A 16 -22.40 2.06 -57.48
CA ALA A 16 -21.60 0.90 -57.07
C ALA A 16 -20.14 1.22 -56.66
N LEU A 17 -19.77 2.51 -56.53
CA LEU A 17 -18.37 2.90 -56.16
C LEU A 17 -18.25 3.87 -55.00
N ALA A 18 -19.27 3.98 -54.17
CA ALA A 18 -19.17 4.61 -52.85
C ALA A 18 -19.51 3.56 -51.77
N ALA A 19 -18.65 2.57 -51.57
CA ALA A 19 -18.64 1.85 -50.31
C ALA A 19 -18.22 2.87 -49.25
N PRO A 20 -19.07 3.24 -48.29
CA PRO A 20 -18.61 4.04 -47.18
C PRO A 20 -17.56 3.19 -46.45
N TRP A 21 -16.40 3.72 -46.27
CA TRP A 21 -15.49 3.25 -45.24
C TRP A 21 -16.31 3.37 -43.94
N ALA A 22 -16.88 2.25 -43.51
CA ALA A 22 -17.56 2.18 -42.24
C ALA A 22 -16.48 2.39 -41.16
N VAL A 23 -16.38 3.62 -40.70
CA VAL A 23 -15.73 3.89 -39.41
C VAL A 23 -16.47 3.00 -38.43
N ALA A 24 -15.80 1.99 -37.92
CA ALA A 24 -16.37 1.06 -36.97
C ALA A 24 -16.95 1.89 -35.81
N GLY A 25 -18.25 1.72 -35.54
CA GLY A 25 -18.91 2.44 -34.45
C GLY A 25 -18.26 2.12 -33.10
N PRO A 26 -18.46 2.96 -32.07
CA PRO A 26 -17.82 2.80 -30.76
C PRO A 26 -17.86 1.36 -30.18
N ALA A 27 -18.99 0.68 -30.26
CA ALA A 27 -19.18 -0.69 -29.79
C ALA A 27 -18.27 -1.73 -30.48
N SER A 28 -17.97 -1.53 -31.78
CA SER A 28 -17.08 -2.42 -32.54
C SER A 28 -15.60 -2.17 -32.20
N SER A 29 -15.27 -0.95 -31.81
CA SER A 29 -13.92 -0.58 -31.34
C SER A 29 -13.64 -1.13 -29.95
N ASP A 30 -14.58 -1.02 -29.02
CA ASP A 30 -14.47 -1.54 -27.66
C ASP A 30 -14.25 -3.06 -27.66
N GLU A 31 -15.09 -3.79 -28.42
CA GLU A 31 -14.93 -5.24 -28.60
C GLU A 31 -13.56 -5.61 -29.19
N ALA A 32 -13.06 -4.80 -30.11
CA ALA A 32 -11.76 -5.05 -30.72
C ALA A 32 -10.60 -4.83 -29.72
N VAL A 33 -10.65 -3.79 -28.87
CA VAL A 33 -9.63 -3.57 -27.82
C VAL A 33 -9.65 -4.72 -26.82
N LEU A 34 -10.84 -5.08 -26.31
CA LEU A 34 -10.96 -6.16 -25.33
C LEU A 34 -10.53 -7.51 -25.94
N GLY A 35 -10.89 -7.79 -27.20
CA GLY A 35 -10.45 -8.99 -27.88
C GLY A 35 -8.93 -9.04 -28.15
N ALA A 36 -8.28 -7.89 -28.38
CA ALA A 36 -6.83 -7.80 -28.49
C ALA A 36 -6.17 -8.03 -27.14
N TYR A 37 -6.70 -7.44 -26.07
CA TYR A 37 -6.22 -7.65 -24.70
C TYR A 37 -6.35 -9.11 -24.24
N ASP A 38 -7.47 -9.74 -24.55
CA ASP A 38 -7.66 -11.18 -24.28
C ASP A 38 -6.63 -12.01 -25.04
N GLY A 39 -6.36 -11.69 -26.32
CA GLY A 39 -5.30 -12.35 -27.09
C GLY A 39 -3.93 -12.23 -26.42
N TYR A 40 -3.59 -11.04 -25.91
CA TYR A 40 -2.37 -10.81 -25.14
C TYR A 40 -2.32 -11.69 -23.89
N ARG A 41 -3.38 -11.70 -23.08
CA ARG A 41 -3.43 -12.46 -21.83
C ARG A 41 -3.39 -13.99 -22.03
N GLU A 42 -3.97 -14.48 -23.12
CA GLU A 42 -4.01 -15.90 -23.48
C GLU A 42 -2.73 -16.36 -24.20
N GLY A 43 -1.81 -15.45 -24.57
CA GLY A 43 -0.64 -15.79 -25.38
C GLY A 43 -0.97 -16.06 -26.86
N ASP A 44 -2.16 -15.65 -27.33
CA ASP A 44 -2.65 -15.88 -28.71
C ASP A 44 -2.32 -14.68 -29.60
N ALA A 45 -1.13 -14.72 -30.24
CA ALA A 45 -0.66 -13.69 -31.15
C ALA A 45 -1.55 -13.49 -32.39
N LEU A 46 -2.20 -14.57 -32.88
CA LEU A 46 -3.11 -14.46 -34.02
C LEU A 46 -4.41 -13.76 -33.66
N LYS A 47 -4.97 -14.06 -32.48
CA LYS A 47 -6.12 -13.37 -31.94
C LYS A 47 -5.82 -11.89 -31.76
N LEU A 48 -4.71 -11.54 -31.12
CA LEU A 48 -4.26 -10.16 -30.93
C LEU A 48 -4.14 -9.43 -32.26
N ALA A 49 -3.41 -9.99 -33.24
CA ALA A 49 -3.19 -9.38 -34.54
C ALA A 49 -4.49 -9.14 -35.31
N ARG A 50 -5.44 -10.09 -35.27
CA ARG A 50 -6.75 -10.00 -35.92
C ARG A 50 -7.57 -8.80 -35.39
N TYR A 51 -7.56 -8.60 -34.06
CA TYR A 51 -8.31 -7.48 -33.47
C TYR A 51 -7.55 -6.16 -33.61
N ALA A 52 -6.23 -6.13 -33.45
CA ALA A 52 -5.41 -4.93 -33.60
C ALA A 52 -5.54 -4.30 -34.98
N LYS A 53 -5.69 -5.11 -36.05
CA LYS A 53 -5.91 -4.63 -37.43
C LYS A 53 -7.19 -3.77 -37.57
N ARG A 54 -8.17 -3.95 -36.70
CA ARG A 54 -9.43 -3.18 -36.70
C ARG A 54 -9.31 -1.84 -35.99
N LEU A 55 -8.15 -1.55 -35.36
CA LEU A 55 -7.90 -0.43 -34.47
C LEU A 55 -6.83 0.53 -35.00
N GLU A 56 -6.65 0.59 -36.33
CA GLU A 56 -5.73 1.55 -36.94
C GLU A 56 -6.13 2.99 -36.55
N GLY A 57 -5.17 3.77 -36.02
CA GLY A 57 -5.41 5.13 -35.56
C GLY A 57 -6.16 5.27 -34.23
N HIS A 58 -6.42 4.17 -33.53
CA HIS A 58 -7.04 4.21 -32.22
C HIS A 58 -6.08 4.79 -31.16
N VAL A 59 -6.61 5.51 -30.16
CA VAL A 59 -5.82 6.14 -29.10
C VAL A 59 -4.96 5.12 -28.32
N LEU A 60 -5.38 3.86 -28.25
CA LEU A 60 -4.68 2.76 -27.59
C LEU A 60 -3.67 2.02 -28.49
N THR A 61 -3.37 2.51 -29.70
CA THR A 61 -2.36 1.89 -30.57
C THR A 61 -1.03 1.61 -29.84
N PRO A 62 -0.49 2.52 -29.00
CA PRO A 62 0.74 2.22 -28.25
C PRO A 62 0.64 0.97 -27.34
N TRP A 63 -0.53 0.71 -26.77
CA TRP A 63 -0.76 -0.49 -25.95
C TRP A 63 -0.86 -1.76 -26.81
N LEU A 64 -1.47 -1.69 -27.98
CA LEU A 64 -1.56 -2.82 -28.91
C LEU A 64 -0.14 -3.25 -29.37
N ASP A 65 0.69 -2.26 -29.71
CA ASP A 65 2.08 -2.50 -30.12
C ASP A 65 2.91 -3.06 -28.95
N TYR A 66 2.72 -2.54 -27.75
CA TYR A 66 3.35 -3.08 -26.53
C TYR A 66 2.94 -4.55 -26.31
N TRP A 67 1.66 -4.87 -26.31
CA TRP A 67 1.20 -6.25 -26.10
C TRP A 67 1.81 -7.21 -27.12
N ARG A 68 1.92 -6.79 -28.37
CA ARG A 68 2.51 -7.60 -29.47
C ARG A 68 3.97 -7.94 -29.21
N ILE A 69 4.78 -6.99 -28.73
CA ILE A 69 6.20 -7.19 -28.45
C ILE A 69 6.40 -7.92 -27.13
N ALA A 70 5.68 -7.51 -26.08
CA ALA A 70 5.83 -8.08 -24.74
C ALA A 70 5.58 -9.60 -24.69
N MET A 71 4.66 -10.11 -25.53
CA MET A 71 4.39 -11.57 -25.62
C MET A 71 5.60 -12.40 -26.10
N ARG A 72 6.58 -11.80 -26.76
CA ARG A 72 7.74 -12.49 -27.37
C ARG A 72 9.04 -11.74 -27.15
N LEU A 73 9.12 -10.96 -26.05
CA LEU A 73 10.22 -10.02 -25.84
C LEU A 73 11.59 -10.70 -25.81
N GLU A 74 11.70 -11.90 -25.24
CA GLU A 74 12.95 -12.69 -25.22
C GLU A 74 13.44 -13.06 -26.62
N ASP A 75 12.53 -13.26 -27.59
CA ASP A 75 12.83 -13.64 -28.97
C ASP A 75 12.79 -12.43 -29.93
N THR A 76 12.47 -11.22 -29.44
CA THR A 76 12.35 -10.03 -30.29
C THR A 76 13.71 -9.44 -30.60
N PRO A 77 14.05 -9.24 -31.91
CA PRO A 77 15.33 -8.63 -32.28
C PRO A 77 15.51 -7.23 -31.70
N THR A 78 16.70 -6.91 -31.19
CA THR A 78 17.07 -5.59 -30.66
C THR A 78 16.63 -4.40 -31.53
N PRO A 79 16.77 -4.42 -32.88
CA PRO A 79 16.30 -3.32 -33.71
C PRO A 79 14.80 -3.09 -33.68
N GLU A 80 13.99 -4.16 -33.52
CA GLU A 80 12.51 -4.05 -33.40
C GLU A 80 12.12 -3.43 -32.05
N VAL A 81 12.77 -3.82 -30.94
CA VAL A 81 12.52 -3.21 -29.62
C VAL A 81 12.91 -1.73 -29.64
N ARG A 82 14.06 -1.39 -30.19
CA ARG A 82 14.49 0.02 -30.34
C ARG A 82 13.47 0.83 -31.16
N ALA A 83 13.05 0.32 -32.31
CA ALA A 83 12.06 0.99 -33.15
C ALA A 83 10.75 1.28 -32.40
N PHE A 84 10.28 0.34 -31.57
CA PHE A 84 9.12 0.58 -30.69
C PHE A 84 9.40 1.69 -29.67
N LEU A 85 10.56 1.65 -29.00
CA LEU A 85 10.92 2.64 -27.98
C LEU A 85 11.04 4.05 -28.57
N ASP A 86 11.54 4.17 -29.81
CA ASP A 86 11.64 5.43 -30.55
C ASP A 86 10.25 5.93 -31.00
N GLN A 87 9.42 5.05 -31.55
CA GLN A 87 8.08 5.35 -32.02
C GLN A 87 7.16 5.82 -30.90
N HIS A 88 7.27 5.19 -29.71
CA HIS A 88 6.45 5.46 -28.54
C HIS A 88 7.18 6.21 -27.44
N ALA A 89 8.23 6.96 -27.78
CA ALA A 89 9.02 7.73 -26.82
C ALA A 89 8.12 8.58 -25.88
N ASN A 90 8.51 8.69 -24.62
CA ASN A 90 7.77 9.43 -23.59
C ASN A 90 6.34 8.93 -23.30
N THR A 91 6.04 7.66 -23.62
CA THR A 91 4.80 6.99 -23.20
C THR A 91 5.05 6.01 -22.05
N TYR A 92 3.98 5.68 -21.33
CA TYR A 92 4.05 4.67 -20.26
C TYR A 92 4.50 3.30 -20.79
N VAL A 93 3.97 2.88 -21.95
CA VAL A 93 4.30 1.58 -22.53
C VAL A 93 5.74 1.47 -23.01
N ALA A 94 6.36 2.57 -23.45
CA ALA A 94 7.77 2.58 -23.76
C ALA A 94 8.64 2.41 -22.52
N GLU A 95 8.29 3.08 -21.42
CA GLU A 95 8.99 2.90 -20.15
C GLU A 95 8.80 1.48 -19.58
N LEU A 96 7.59 0.93 -19.70
CA LEU A 96 7.26 -0.42 -19.27
C LEU A 96 8.08 -1.45 -20.07
N LEU A 97 8.05 -1.37 -21.40
CA LEU A 97 8.85 -2.28 -22.27
C LEU A 97 10.35 -2.16 -22.01
N ARG A 98 10.86 -0.95 -21.78
CA ARG A 98 12.28 -0.74 -21.46
C ARG A 98 12.67 -1.47 -20.17
N GLY A 99 11.84 -1.40 -19.13
CA GLY A 99 12.08 -2.13 -17.88
C GLY A 99 12.08 -3.64 -18.06
N ASP A 100 11.08 -4.16 -18.78
CA ASP A 100 11.01 -5.60 -19.10
C ASP A 100 12.22 -6.02 -19.97
N TRP A 101 12.61 -5.20 -20.93
CA TRP A 101 13.75 -5.47 -21.79
C TRP A 101 15.09 -5.41 -21.06
N LEU A 102 15.28 -4.47 -20.13
CA LEU A 102 16.48 -4.43 -19.28
C LEU A 102 16.65 -5.73 -18.50
N LYS A 103 15.57 -6.34 -18.01
CA LYS A 103 15.63 -7.63 -17.33
C LYS A 103 16.07 -8.75 -18.30
N VAL A 104 15.55 -8.76 -19.53
CA VAL A 104 15.97 -9.72 -20.57
C VAL A 104 17.45 -9.52 -20.93
N LEU A 105 17.88 -8.27 -21.16
CA LEU A 105 19.28 -7.96 -21.45
C LEU A 105 20.22 -8.37 -20.31
N GLY A 106 19.85 -8.08 -19.07
CA GLY A 106 20.59 -8.49 -17.87
C GLY A 106 20.70 -10.01 -17.73
N LYS A 107 19.59 -10.73 -17.96
CA LYS A 107 19.53 -12.21 -17.95
C LYS A 107 20.48 -12.84 -18.97
N HIS A 108 20.62 -12.22 -20.15
CA HIS A 108 21.48 -12.67 -21.22
C HIS A 108 22.89 -12.05 -21.18
N ALA A 109 23.18 -11.21 -20.19
CA ALA A 109 24.45 -10.47 -20.06
C ALA A 109 24.81 -9.63 -21.31
N ASP A 110 23.78 -9.11 -22.00
CA ASP A 110 23.99 -8.12 -23.08
C ASP A 110 24.23 -6.73 -22.47
N TRP A 111 25.42 -6.59 -21.86
CA TRP A 111 25.77 -5.39 -21.10
C TRP A 111 25.95 -4.15 -21.98
N GLU A 112 26.26 -4.30 -23.25
CA GLU A 112 26.41 -3.16 -24.18
C GLU A 112 25.04 -2.47 -24.38
N GLU A 113 23.99 -3.23 -24.63
CA GLU A 113 22.68 -2.67 -24.82
C GLU A 113 22.04 -2.29 -23.47
N PHE A 114 22.26 -3.07 -22.42
CA PHE A 114 21.79 -2.76 -21.08
C PHE A 114 22.27 -1.37 -20.62
N GLU A 115 23.56 -1.09 -20.76
CA GLU A 115 24.18 0.19 -20.39
C GLU A 115 23.60 1.38 -21.18
N ARG A 116 23.27 1.18 -22.47
CA ARG A 116 22.62 2.20 -23.29
C ARG A 116 21.21 2.53 -22.81
N GLN A 117 20.47 1.54 -22.35
CA GLN A 117 19.05 1.68 -21.98
C GLN A 117 18.85 2.10 -20.53
N LEU A 118 19.75 1.73 -19.63
CA LEU A 118 19.64 1.99 -18.19
C LEU A 118 19.43 3.48 -17.84
N PRO A 119 20.19 4.45 -18.37
CA PRO A 119 19.99 5.86 -18.07
C PRO A 119 18.63 6.42 -18.51
N LEU A 120 17.96 5.73 -19.44
CA LEU A 120 16.66 6.11 -19.97
C LEU A 120 15.48 5.46 -19.19
N TYR A 121 15.79 4.72 -18.11
CA TYR A 121 14.81 4.06 -17.27
C TYR A 121 14.81 4.65 -15.86
N PRO A 122 13.90 5.60 -15.55
CA PRO A 122 13.95 6.36 -14.30
C PRO A 122 13.20 5.67 -13.15
N ARG A 123 12.84 4.39 -13.26
CA ARG A 123 12.12 3.68 -12.21
C ARG A 123 13.04 3.02 -11.23
N ASP A 124 12.59 3.00 -9.99
CA ASP A 124 13.16 2.18 -8.92
C ASP A 124 12.64 0.74 -9.06
N ASP A 125 13.40 -0.09 -9.80
CA ASP A 125 13.08 -1.51 -10.02
C ASP A 125 14.24 -2.35 -9.45
N LEU A 126 13.93 -3.10 -8.41
CA LEU A 126 14.88 -3.90 -7.65
C LEU A 126 15.71 -4.84 -8.55
N GLU A 127 15.06 -5.52 -9.50
CA GLU A 127 15.73 -6.48 -10.36
C GLU A 127 16.66 -5.81 -11.37
N VAL A 128 16.24 -4.67 -11.94
CA VAL A 128 17.09 -3.86 -12.83
C VAL A 128 18.31 -3.31 -12.08
N HIS A 129 18.14 -2.84 -10.83
CA HIS A 129 19.24 -2.42 -9.98
C HIS A 129 20.23 -3.56 -9.70
N CYS A 130 19.71 -4.77 -9.47
CA CYS A 130 20.57 -5.94 -9.28
C CYS A 130 21.39 -6.28 -10.52
N TYR A 131 20.78 -6.22 -11.72
CA TYR A 131 21.55 -6.43 -12.97
C TYR A 131 22.57 -5.32 -13.23
N ALA A 132 22.25 -4.07 -12.89
CA ALA A 132 23.20 -2.97 -12.97
C ALA A 132 24.42 -3.22 -12.06
N ALA A 133 24.17 -3.56 -10.79
CA ALA A 133 25.24 -3.89 -9.84
C ALA A 133 26.04 -5.15 -10.26
N LEU A 134 25.38 -6.14 -10.87
CA LEU A 134 26.05 -7.32 -11.41
C LEU A 134 26.98 -6.95 -12.57
N MET A 135 26.52 -6.08 -13.48
CA MET A 135 27.34 -5.58 -14.58
C MET A 135 28.59 -4.84 -14.07
N GLU A 136 28.42 -3.94 -13.10
CA GLU A 136 29.50 -3.19 -12.47
C GLU A 136 30.50 -4.13 -11.77
N ALA A 137 29.98 -5.09 -11.00
CA ALA A 137 30.80 -6.08 -10.29
C ALA A 137 31.61 -6.98 -11.23
N GLN A 138 31.06 -7.36 -12.38
CA GLN A 138 31.79 -8.12 -13.45
C GLN A 138 32.87 -7.31 -14.13
N ARG A 139 32.78 -5.97 -14.15
CA ARG A 139 33.80 -5.06 -14.64
C ARG A 139 34.91 -4.78 -13.63
N GLY A 140 34.83 -5.35 -12.45
CA GLY A 140 35.84 -5.27 -11.40
C GLY A 140 35.59 -4.23 -10.33
N GLU A 141 34.40 -3.64 -10.26
CA GLU A 141 34.02 -2.79 -9.14
C GLU A 141 33.78 -3.66 -7.88
N GLU A 142 34.23 -3.16 -6.73
CA GLU A 142 34.04 -3.86 -5.46
C GLU A 142 32.58 -3.76 -5.05
N THR A 143 31.95 -4.91 -4.85
CA THR A 143 30.56 -5.02 -4.40
C THR A 143 30.50 -5.98 -3.22
N SER A 144 29.94 -5.53 -2.10
CA SER A 144 29.79 -6.33 -0.87
C SER A 144 28.32 -6.43 -0.45
N PRO A 145 27.95 -7.36 0.47
CA PRO A 145 26.61 -7.39 1.06
C PRO A 145 26.24 -6.10 1.80
N ALA A 146 27.21 -5.33 2.29
CA ALA A 146 26.95 -4.04 2.90
C ALA A 146 26.52 -3.00 1.86
N ASP A 147 27.21 -2.96 0.70
CA ASP A 147 26.87 -2.05 -0.41
C ASP A 147 25.53 -2.42 -1.07
N THR A 148 25.17 -3.70 -1.02
CA THR A 148 23.93 -4.26 -1.56
C THR A 148 22.88 -4.56 -0.47
N ALA A 149 22.95 -3.87 0.69
CA ALA A 149 22.03 -4.10 1.82
C ALA A 149 20.56 -3.92 1.43
N TRP A 150 20.25 -3.01 0.50
CA TRP A 150 18.92 -2.80 -0.07
C TRP A 150 18.32 -4.06 -0.71
N MET A 151 19.14 -4.93 -1.29
CA MET A 151 18.77 -6.23 -1.83
C MET A 151 18.92 -7.33 -0.78
N TRP A 152 20.11 -7.38 -0.11
CA TRP A 152 20.46 -8.47 0.79
C TRP A 152 19.55 -8.57 2.01
N LEU A 153 19.02 -7.43 2.48
CA LEU A 153 18.09 -7.37 3.62
C LEU A 153 16.61 -7.26 3.20
N ASP A 154 16.29 -7.38 1.91
CA ASP A 154 14.90 -7.45 1.46
C ASP A 154 14.20 -8.65 2.11
N PRO A 155 13.00 -8.48 2.70
CA PRO A 155 12.30 -9.54 3.41
C PRO A 155 11.59 -10.55 2.49
N HIS A 156 11.80 -10.48 1.18
CA HIS A 156 11.18 -11.37 0.20
C HIS A 156 12.21 -12.28 -0.50
N GLU A 157 11.72 -13.19 -1.32
CA GLU A 157 12.56 -13.95 -2.24
C GLU A 157 13.22 -13.02 -3.26
N LEU A 158 14.47 -13.31 -3.61
CA LEU A 158 15.21 -12.49 -4.57
C LEU A 158 14.68 -12.73 -5.99
N PRO A 159 14.40 -11.64 -6.76
CA PRO A 159 14.19 -11.74 -8.20
C PRO A 159 15.46 -12.32 -8.90
N ASP A 160 15.30 -12.78 -10.14
CA ASP A 160 16.35 -13.48 -10.89
C ASP A 160 17.65 -12.66 -10.97
N GLY A 161 17.57 -11.36 -11.26
CA GLY A 161 18.74 -10.49 -11.32
C GLY A 161 19.48 -10.38 -9.98
N CYS A 162 18.72 -10.33 -8.87
CA CYS A 162 19.30 -10.27 -7.54
C CYS A 162 19.88 -11.61 -7.10
N ALA A 163 19.25 -12.71 -7.49
CA ALA A 163 19.80 -14.05 -7.27
C ALA A 163 21.13 -14.24 -8.05
N SER A 164 21.19 -13.73 -9.28
CA SER A 164 22.42 -13.75 -10.10
C SER A 164 23.55 -12.91 -9.49
N LEU A 165 23.23 -11.72 -8.97
CA LEU A 165 24.20 -10.88 -8.26
C LEU A 165 24.67 -11.58 -6.96
N ALA A 166 23.77 -12.16 -6.19
CA ALA A 166 24.10 -12.88 -4.97
C ALA A 166 25.05 -14.07 -5.28
N GLN A 167 24.75 -14.84 -6.32
CA GLN A 167 25.59 -15.96 -6.75
C GLN A 167 26.98 -15.47 -7.19
N PHE A 168 27.06 -14.38 -7.97
CA PHE A 168 28.35 -13.79 -8.35
C PHE A 168 29.18 -13.37 -7.14
N MET A 169 28.54 -12.73 -6.15
CA MET A 169 29.22 -12.32 -4.91
C MET A 169 29.72 -13.53 -4.09
N LEU A 170 28.98 -14.64 -4.10
CA LEU A 170 29.40 -15.90 -3.48
C LEU A 170 30.62 -16.51 -4.19
N ASP A 171 30.58 -16.57 -5.53
CA ASP A 171 31.66 -17.11 -6.35
C ASP A 171 32.96 -16.29 -6.20
N GLN A 172 32.84 -15.01 -5.83
CA GLN A 172 33.94 -14.11 -5.53
C GLN A 172 34.34 -14.07 -4.04
N GLU A 173 33.79 -14.96 -3.20
CA GLU A 173 34.01 -15.03 -1.74
C GLU A 173 33.74 -13.72 -1.00
N ARG A 174 32.85 -12.87 -1.54
CA ARG A 174 32.47 -11.57 -0.95
C ARG A 174 31.37 -11.68 0.09
N VAL A 175 30.59 -12.77 0.08
CA VAL A 175 29.53 -13.05 1.04
C VAL A 175 30.07 -13.91 2.15
N THR A 176 29.97 -13.42 3.39
CA THR A 176 30.39 -14.18 4.57
C THR A 176 29.28 -15.03 5.14
N VAL A 177 29.63 -16.05 5.93
CA VAL A 177 28.67 -16.83 6.72
C VAL A 177 27.78 -15.92 7.58
N THR A 178 28.31 -14.77 8.05
CA THR A 178 27.55 -13.79 8.83
C THR A 178 26.47 -13.12 8.01
N ASP A 179 26.76 -12.76 6.77
CA ASP A 179 25.81 -12.11 5.87
C ASP A 179 24.66 -13.05 5.51
N VAL A 180 24.98 -14.33 5.24
CA VAL A 180 23.97 -15.36 4.97
C VAL A 180 23.01 -15.50 6.17
N TRP A 181 23.55 -15.65 7.39
CA TRP A 181 22.71 -15.78 8.58
C TRP A 181 21.91 -14.52 8.88
N ARG A 182 22.47 -13.33 8.63
CA ARG A 182 21.73 -12.07 8.77
C ARG A 182 20.50 -12.04 7.87
N ARG A 183 20.63 -12.43 6.59
CA ARG A 183 19.51 -12.56 5.67
C ARG A 183 18.50 -13.62 6.12
N VAL A 184 18.98 -14.78 6.55
CA VAL A 184 18.11 -15.86 7.07
C VAL A 184 17.28 -15.38 8.26
N ARG A 185 17.85 -14.60 9.19
CA ARG A 185 17.11 -14.00 10.31
C ARG A 185 16.01 -13.06 9.82
N VAL A 186 16.29 -12.19 8.85
CA VAL A 186 15.29 -11.28 8.25
C VAL A 186 14.15 -12.06 7.62
N LEU A 187 14.45 -13.04 6.77
CA LEU A 187 13.43 -13.86 6.09
C LEU A 187 12.58 -14.66 7.10
N PHE A 188 13.21 -15.24 8.10
CA PHE A 188 12.52 -16.04 9.12
C PHE A 188 11.58 -15.19 9.99
N ARG A 189 12.02 -13.98 10.36
CA ARG A 189 11.22 -12.96 11.06
C ARG A 189 9.96 -12.60 10.30
N ASN A 190 10.07 -12.49 8.95
CA ASN A 190 8.96 -12.16 8.06
C ASN A 190 8.14 -13.38 7.59
N GLY A 191 8.43 -14.58 8.13
CA GLY A 191 7.69 -15.80 7.80
C GLY A 191 8.04 -16.42 6.45
N GLN A 192 9.07 -15.92 5.77
CA GLN A 192 9.55 -16.38 4.46
C GLN A 192 10.44 -17.63 4.59
N ILE A 193 9.87 -18.73 5.10
CA ILE A 193 10.64 -19.93 5.44
C ILE A 193 11.28 -20.60 4.22
N THR A 194 10.59 -20.58 3.07
CA THR A 194 11.12 -21.13 1.82
C THR A 194 12.34 -20.33 1.36
N ALA A 195 12.24 -19.01 1.27
CA ALA A 195 13.36 -18.15 0.88
C ALA A 195 14.53 -18.24 1.88
N ALA A 196 14.25 -18.39 3.19
CA ALA A 196 15.28 -18.63 4.20
C ALA A 196 16.04 -19.95 3.93
N LYS A 197 15.35 -21.03 3.55
CA LYS A 197 16.00 -22.29 3.18
C LYS A 197 16.84 -22.17 1.91
N THR A 198 16.33 -21.48 0.89
CA THR A 198 17.11 -21.19 -0.33
C THR A 198 18.39 -20.44 0.01
N THR A 199 18.28 -19.41 0.88
CA THR A 199 19.45 -18.64 1.35
C THR A 199 20.47 -19.49 2.12
N LEU A 200 20.02 -20.48 2.93
CA LEU A 200 20.91 -21.41 3.61
C LEU A 200 21.69 -22.31 2.63
N GLY A 201 21.21 -22.50 1.40
CA GLY A 201 21.93 -23.19 0.35
C GLY A 201 23.22 -22.51 -0.08
N TYR A 202 23.42 -21.23 0.28
CA TYR A 202 24.67 -20.48 0.07
C TYR A 202 25.77 -20.85 1.09
N LEU A 203 25.44 -21.59 2.15
CA LEU A 203 26.42 -22.02 3.15
C LEU A 203 27.07 -23.33 2.73
N GLU A 204 28.35 -23.45 3.04
CA GLU A 204 29.01 -24.76 2.97
C GLU A 204 28.44 -25.74 4.00
N LYS A 205 28.64 -27.02 3.77
CA LYS A 205 28.05 -28.10 4.58
C LYS A 205 28.42 -27.98 6.07
N GLU A 206 29.63 -27.47 6.36
CA GLU A 206 30.11 -27.32 7.74
C GLU A 206 29.38 -26.17 8.48
N ASP A 207 28.97 -25.12 7.74
CA ASP A 207 28.28 -23.96 8.29
C ASP A 207 26.75 -24.09 8.18
N SER A 208 26.25 -25.12 7.48
CA SER A 208 24.83 -25.38 7.32
C SER A 208 24.24 -26.04 8.59
N PRO A 209 22.99 -25.70 8.93
CA PRO A 209 22.29 -26.33 10.05
C PRO A 209 21.81 -27.74 9.70
N ASP A 210 21.59 -28.57 10.72
CA ASP A 210 20.86 -29.83 10.57
C ASP A 210 19.42 -29.55 10.12
N GLU A 211 18.99 -30.21 9.05
CA GLU A 211 17.65 -29.98 8.46
C GLU A 211 16.49 -30.32 9.41
N ARG A 212 16.64 -31.36 10.27
CA ARG A 212 15.62 -31.75 11.24
C ARG A 212 15.52 -30.71 12.35
N LEU A 213 16.66 -30.22 12.82
CA LEU A 213 16.70 -29.18 13.85
C LEU A 213 16.09 -27.88 13.34
N LEU A 214 16.37 -27.50 12.08
CA LEU A 214 15.77 -26.33 11.45
C LEU A 214 14.23 -26.52 11.26
N ALA A 215 13.79 -27.70 10.85
CA ALA A 215 12.38 -28.02 10.72
C ALA A 215 11.65 -27.97 12.08
N ASP A 216 12.28 -28.46 13.14
CA ASP A 216 11.77 -28.39 14.52
C ASP A 216 11.68 -26.94 14.98
N ALA A 217 12.69 -26.09 14.71
CA ALA A 217 12.67 -24.67 15.03
C ALA A 217 11.50 -23.93 14.35
N ALA A 218 11.20 -24.29 13.10
CA ALA A 218 10.09 -23.70 12.36
C ALA A 218 8.70 -24.16 12.84
N ARG A 219 8.55 -25.44 13.18
CA ARG A 219 7.24 -26.06 13.47
C ARG A 219 6.94 -26.19 14.96
N GLN A 220 7.96 -26.46 15.78
CA GLN A 220 7.86 -26.73 17.21
C GLN A 220 8.94 -25.95 17.99
N PRO A 221 8.98 -24.60 17.88
CA PRO A 221 10.07 -23.79 18.43
C PRO A 221 10.27 -24.03 19.94
N LYS A 222 9.18 -24.14 20.68
CA LYS A 222 9.26 -24.38 22.14
C LYS A 222 10.02 -25.67 22.48
N ARG A 223 9.87 -26.73 21.69
CA ARG A 223 10.59 -28.00 21.91
C ARG A 223 12.11 -27.82 21.79
N VAL A 224 12.56 -27.04 20.81
CA VAL A 224 13.98 -26.74 20.63
C VAL A 224 14.51 -25.90 21.80
N LEU A 225 13.72 -24.94 22.28
CA LEU A 225 14.09 -24.03 23.38
C LEU A 225 14.06 -24.74 24.74
N ASP A 226 13.13 -25.64 25.01
CA ASP A 226 13.04 -26.43 26.24
C ASP A 226 14.20 -27.45 26.36
N ARG A 227 14.74 -27.89 25.22
CA ARG A 227 15.82 -28.90 25.15
C ARG A 227 16.92 -28.38 24.23
N LEU A 228 17.66 -27.37 24.73
CA LEU A 228 18.75 -26.76 23.98
C LEU A 228 19.77 -27.79 23.49
N PRO A 229 20.19 -27.69 22.22
CA PRO A 229 21.29 -28.49 21.69
C PRO A 229 22.57 -28.32 22.52
N ARG A 230 23.41 -29.36 22.57
CA ARG A 230 24.62 -29.33 23.37
C ARG A 230 25.73 -28.43 22.81
N ASN A 231 25.80 -28.34 21.49
CA ASN A 231 26.90 -27.69 20.76
C ASN A 231 26.53 -26.24 20.35
N LEU A 232 26.18 -25.37 21.28
CA LEU A 232 25.84 -23.96 20.99
C LEU A 232 27.07 -23.14 20.55
N GLU A 233 28.30 -23.64 20.75
CA GLU A 233 29.52 -23.04 20.22
C GLU A 233 29.52 -23.08 18.68
N ARG A 234 28.92 -24.12 18.06
CA ARG A 234 28.76 -24.21 16.63
C ARG A 234 27.72 -23.19 16.17
N ARG A 235 28.15 -22.24 15.32
CA ARG A 235 27.30 -21.14 14.87
C ARG A 235 25.96 -21.61 14.27
N ALA A 236 25.97 -22.57 13.34
CA ALA A 236 24.77 -23.10 12.72
C ALA A 236 23.74 -23.60 13.73
N VAL A 237 24.17 -24.26 14.81
CA VAL A 237 23.29 -24.74 15.89
C VAL A 237 22.72 -23.56 16.69
N ARG A 238 23.55 -22.60 17.04
CA ARG A 238 23.14 -21.39 17.75
C ARG A 238 22.13 -20.57 16.97
N GLU A 239 22.37 -20.38 15.67
CA GLU A 239 21.44 -19.65 14.79
C GLU A 239 20.07 -20.32 14.74
N VAL A 240 20.00 -21.65 14.69
CA VAL A 240 18.70 -22.34 14.73
C VAL A 240 17.97 -22.12 16.06
N VAL A 241 18.68 -21.99 17.17
CA VAL A 241 18.07 -21.62 18.47
C VAL A 241 17.55 -20.19 18.42
N VAL A 242 18.30 -19.26 17.81
CA VAL A 242 17.82 -17.88 17.57
C VAL A 242 16.54 -17.90 16.73
N LEU A 243 16.50 -18.64 15.61
CA LEU A 243 15.31 -18.77 14.76
C LEU A 243 14.11 -19.37 15.50
N ALA A 244 14.33 -20.39 16.33
CA ALA A 244 13.28 -20.95 17.18
C ALA A 244 12.74 -19.91 18.16
N PHE A 245 13.63 -19.11 18.76
CA PHE A 245 13.22 -18.03 19.66
C PHE A 245 12.38 -16.95 18.96
N LEU A 246 12.76 -16.52 17.75
CA LEU A 246 11.97 -15.54 16.99
C LEU A 246 10.54 -16.05 16.75
N ARG A 247 10.40 -17.32 16.38
CA ARG A 247 9.08 -17.94 16.19
C ARG A 247 8.27 -18.02 17.49
N TYR A 248 8.93 -18.35 18.59
CA TYR A 248 8.28 -18.45 19.89
C TYR A 248 7.86 -17.10 20.44
N ALA A 249 8.75 -16.09 20.37
CA ALA A 249 8.50 -14.73 20.82
C ALA A 249 7.34 -14.05 20.06
N ARG A 250 7.18 -14.35 18.77
CA ARG A 250 6.04 -13.86 17.99
C ARG A 250 4.70 -14.43 18.46
N ALA A 251 4.69 -15.66 18.97
CA ALA A 251 3.47 -16.32 19.47
C ALA A 251 3.16 -15.95 20.94
N ASP A 252 4.18 -15.80 21.76
CA ASP A 252 4.05 -15.50 23.19
C ASP A 252 5.28 -14.72 23.68
N PRO A 253 5.31 -13.39 23.52
CA PRO A 253 6.46 -12.57 23.89
C PRO A 253 6.74 -12.58 25.40
N GLU A 254 5.72 -12.71 26.25
CA GLU A 254 5.91 -12.76 27.70
C GLU A 254 6.63 -14.04 28.14
N ALA A 255 6.19 -15.19 27.63
CA ALA A 255 6.84 -16.46 27.92
C ALA A 255 8.25 -16.52 27.33
N ALA A 256 8.47 -15.93 26.15
CA ALA A 256 9.80 -15.82 25.54
C ALA A 256 10.73 -14.94 26.35
N ALA A 257 10.28 -13.81 26.88
CA ALA A 257 11.05 -12.95 27.77
C ALA A 257 11.52 -13.70 29.04
N LYS A 258 10.59 -14.44 29.67
CA LYS A 258 10.89 -15.26 30.84
C LYS A 258 11.93 -16.35 30.52
N LEU A 259 11.80 -16.99 29.36
CA LEU A 259 12.76 -18.02 28.92
C LEU A 259 14.16 -17.42 28.65
N LEU A 260 14.20 -16.27 27.99
CA LEU A 260 15.45 -15.57 27.70
C LEU A 260 16.17 -15.20 29.01
N GLU A 261 15.44 -14.64 29.97
CA GLU A 261 15.98 -14.24 31.27
C GLU A 261 16.51 -15.42 32.12
N SER A 262 15.73 -16.52 32.18
CA SER A 262 16.01 -17.62 33.08
C SER A 262 17.07 -18.60 32.58
N HIS A 263 17.18 -18.81 31.27
CA HIS A 263 17.97 -19.92 30.74
C HIS A 263 18.83 -19.55 29.53
N LEU A 264 18.31 -18.73 28.58
CA LEU A 264 18.92 -18.62 27.28
C LEU A 264 20.05 -17.57 27.26
N ALA A 265 19.88 -16.45 27.96
CA ALA A 265 20.85 -15.36 27.98
C ALA A 265 22.25 -15.79 28.45
N ALA A 266 22.34 -16.68 29.43
CA ALA A 266 23.61 -17.18 29.93
C ALA A 266 24.34 -18.17 29.00
N ARG A 267 23.66 -18.60 27.91
CA ARG A 267 24.13 -19.62 26.96
C ARG A 267 24.48 -19.09 25.59
N LEU A 268 24.14 -17.83 25.29
CA LEU A 268 24.35 -17.17 24.02
C LEU A 268 25.37 -16.03 24.14
N PRO A 269 26.04 -15.66 23.03
CA PRO A 269 26.82 -14.45 22.95
C PRO A 269 25.98 -13.20 23.24
N GLU A 270 26.59 -12.18 23.81
CA GLU A 270 25.92 -10.94 24.21
C GLU A 270 25.21 -10.26 23.04
N SER A 271 25.81 -10.26 21.86
CA SER A 271 25.17 -9.71 20.64
C SER A 271 23.87 -10.43 20.27
N ASP A 272 23.82 -11.76 20.38
CA ASP A 272 22.59 -12.51 20.15
C ASP A 272 21.54 -12.22 21.23
N VAL A 273 21.97 -12.10 22.51
CA VAL A 273 21.08 -11.75 23.64
C VAL A 273 20.44 -10.37 23.42
N HIS A 274 21.23 -9.37 23.03
CA HIS A 274 20.68 -8.02 22.72
C HIS A 274 19.70 -8.05 21.56
N TYR A 275 20.02 -8.81 20.49
CA TYR A 275 19.12 -9.00 19.36
C TYR A 275 17.80 -9.67 19.76
N LEU A 276 17.85 -10.69 20.61
CA LEU A 276 16.65 -11.37 21.12
C LEU A 276 15.81 -10.48 22.05
N TRP A 277 16.45 -9.65 22.89
CA TRP A 277 15.73 -8.65 23.69
C TRP A 277 15.07 -7.58 22.85
N ALA A 278 15.71 -7.10 21.77
CA ALA A 278 15.11 -6.17 20.83
C ALA A 278 13.84 -6.77 20.20
N TYR A 279 13.94 -8.01 19.72
CA TYR A 279 12.83 -8.66 19.07
C TYR A 279 11.66 -8.99 20.01
N VAL A 280 11.93 -9.53 21.20
CA VAL A 280 10.85 -9.81 22.17
C VAL A 280 10.18 -8.53 22.66
N ALA A 281 10.94 -7.44 22.82
CA ALA A 281 10.38 -6.13 23.15
C ALA A 281 9.49 -5.57 22.05
N TYR A 282 9.90 -5.74 20.79
CA TYR A 282 9.14 -5.36 19.61
C TYR A 282 7.79 -6.11 19.53
N GLU A 283 7.79 -7.43 19.63
CA GLU A 283 6.55 -8.22 19.61
C GLU A 283 5.66 -7.90 20.82
N GLY A 284 6.26 -7.75 21.99
CA GLY A 284 5.53 -7.34 23.20
C GLY A 284 4.92 -5.94 23.09
N ALA A 285 5.61 -4.99 22.47
CA ALA A 285 5.08 -3.65 22.21
C ALA A 285 3.87 -3.69 21.25
N ARG A 286 3.93 -4.54 20.22
CA ARG A 286 2.81 -4.78 19.28
C ARG A 286 1.60 -5.43 19.96
N GLU A 287 1.83 -6.27 20.96
CA GLU A 287 0.77 -6.86 21.78
C GLU A 287 0.36 -6.00 22.97
N HIS A 288 0.91 -4.80 23.09
CA HIS A 288 0.68 -3.86 24.19
C HIS A 288 1.04 -4.42 25.58
N GLN A 289 2.06 -5.26 25.66
CA GLN A 289 2.55 -5.81 26.93
C GLN A 289 3.11 -4.70 27.82
N PRO A 290 2.73 -4.65 29.10
CA PRO A 290 3.18 -3.59 30.03
C PRO A 290 4.70 -3.55 30.21
N ASP A 291 5.36 -4.71 30.11
CA ASP A 291 6.78 -4.86 30.34
C ASP A 291 7.64 -4.61 29.09
N ALA A 292 7.04 -4.29 27.94
CA ALA A 292 7.78 -4.08 26.68
C ALA A 292 8.92 -3.06 26.82
N LEU A 293 8.72 -1.95 27.53
CA LEU A 293 9.78 -0.95 27.78
C LEU A 293 10.91 -1.49 28.66
N LYS A 294 10.61 -2.39 29.60
CA LYS A 294 11.65 -3.06 30.42
C LYS A 294 12.49 -4.00 29.57
N TRP A 295 11.86 -4.67 28.58
CA TRP A 295 12.56 -5.54 27.65
C TRP A 295 13.44 -4.74 26.69
N TYR A 296 12.94 -3.60 26.17
CA TYR A 296 13.75 -2.66 25.38
C TYR A 296 14.97 -2.12 26.14
N ALA A 297 14.87 -1.93 27.43
CA ALA A 297 16.00 -1.47 28.26
C ALA A 297 17.14 -2.50 28.36
N ARG A 298 16.90 -3.75 27.97
CA ARG A 298 17.90 -4.83 27.92
C ARG A 298 18.54 -5.01 26.54
N ALA A 299 17.96 -4.38 25.50
CA ALA A 299 18.53 -4.36 24.16
C ALA A 299 19.58 -3.25 24.05
N ALA A 300 20.68 -3.51 23.32
CA ALA A 300 21.60 -2.44 22.94
C ALA A 300 20.93 -1.55 21.87
N HIS A 301 21.29 -0.27 21.81
CA HIS A 301 20.71 0.66 20.85
C HIS A 301 20.99 0.25 19.40
N GLU A 302 22.17 -0.24 19.14
CA GLU A 302 22.66 -0.70 17.85
C GLU A 302 21.94 -1.97 17.36
N ALA A 303 21.22 -2.64 18.26
CA ALA A 303 20.43 -3.83 17.92
C ALA A 303 19.03 -3.48 17.40
N LEU A 304 18.59 -2.20 17.49
CA LEU A 304 17.25 -1.79 17.11
C LEU A 304 17.21 -1.30 15.65
N ASP A 305 16.31 -1.89 14.86
CA ASP A 305 15.97 -1.38 13.52
C ASP A 305 14.91 -0.26 13.58
N GLU A 306 14.57 0.31 12.41
CA GLU A 306 13.61 1.41 12.31
C GLU A 306 12.21 1.06 12.85
N ASP A 307 11.76 -0.17 12.60
CA ASP A 307 10.47 -0.66 13.09
C ASP A 307 10.49 -0.85 14.61
N GLU A 308 11.58 -1.37 15.14
CA GLU A 308 11.79 -1.57 16.58
C GLU A 308 11.85 -0.25 17.34
N LEU A 309 12.54 0.77 16.79
CA LEU A 309 12.54 2.14 17.31
C LEU A 309 11.14 2.73 17.30
N ALA A 310 10.40 2.61 16.18
CA ALA A 310 9.03 3.08 16.06
C ALA A 310 8.10 2.42 17.11
N TRP A 311 8.25 1.11 17.34
CA TRP A 311 7.43 0.41 18.34
C TRP A 311 7.86 0.69 19.78
N LYS A 312 9.13 1.01 20.04
CA LYS A 312 9.58 1.51 21.33
C LYS A 312 8.93 2.86 21.66
N VAL A 313 8.84 3.78 20.68
CA VAL A 313 8.08 5.03 20.85
C VAL A 313 6.61 4.75 21.15
N ARG A 314 5.95 3.85 20.39
CA ARG A 314 4.55 3.48 20.61
C ARG A 314 4.29 2.89 22.00
N ALA A 315 5.19 2.03 22.47
CA ALA A 315 5.13 1.51 23.83
C ALA A 315 5.28 2.63 24.88
N ALA A 316 6.19 3.58 24.65
CA ALA A 316 6.40 4.73 25.52
C ALA A 316 5.20 5.69 25.55
N LEU A 317 4.54 5.93 24.41
CA LEU A 317 3.29 6.71 24.30
C LEU A 317 2.18 6.05 25.16
N ARG A 318 1.98 4.75 25.01
CA ARG A 318 1.03 4.02 25.85
C ARG A 318 1.41 4.07 27.33
N ALA A 319 2.70 4.04 27.66
CA ALA A 319 3.17 4.17 29.04
C ALA A 319 3.08 5.62 29.60
N GLY A 320 2.86 6.64 28.75
CA GLY A 320 2.95 8.03 29.14
C GLY A 320 4.39 8.47 29.49
N ASN A 321 5.37 7.72 29.01
CA ASN A 321 6.79 8.00 29.28
C ASN A 321 7.39 8.91 28.21
N TRP A 322 7.12 10.20 28.35
CA TRP A 322 7.52 11.22 27.38
C TRP A 322 9.04 11.36 27.22
N ARG A 323 9.81 11.06 28.26
CA ARG A 323 11.26 11.04 28.15
C ARG A 323 11.73 9.94 27.18
N VAL A 324 11.22 8.71 27.32
CA VAL A 324 11.57 7.61 26.43
C VAL A 324 11.07 7.88 24.99
N VAL A 325 9.93 8.57 24.83
CA VAL A 325 9.45 9.02 23.50
C VAL A 325 10.51 9.90 22.84
N ARG A 326 10.96 10.95 23.51
CA ARG A 326 11.96 11.89 23.00
C ARG A 326 13.29 11.18 22.71
N ASP A 327 13.85 10.51 23.71
CA ASP A 327 15.17 9.88 23.62
C ASP A 327 15.21 8.82 22.49
N THR A 328 14.09 8.11 22.25
CA THR A 328 14.01 7.11 21.17
C THR A 328 13.88 7.75 19.79
N ILE A 329 13.12 8.83 19.65
CA ILE A 329 13.03 9.56 18.37
C ILE A 329 14.39 10.18 17.99
N ASP A 330 15.19 10.62 18.97
CA ASP A 330 16.54 11.13 18.72
C ASP A 330 17.49 10.06 18.15
N LEU A 331 17.23 8.77 18.44
CA LEU A 331 17.99 7.63 17.89
C LEU A 331 17.56 7.24 16.47
N MET A 332 16.40 7.69 15.99
CA MET A 332 15.90 7.36 14.66
C MET A 332 16.80 7.92 13.55
N PRO A 333 16.99 7.18 12.44
CA PRO A 333 17.63 7.73 11.25
C PRO A 333 16.97 9.04 10.79
N PRO A 334 17.73 9.96 10.15
CA PRO A 334 17.19 11.27 9.76
C PRO A 334 15.91 11.22 8.93
N MET A 335 15.82 10.28 7.97
CA MET A 335 14.63 10.14 7.14
C MET A 335 13.40 9.77 7.97
N GLN A 336 13.50 8.76 8.82
CA GLN A 336 12.43 8.34 9.71
C GLN A 336 12.03 9.46 10.67
N ARG A 337 13.00 10.08 11.34
CA ARG A 337 12.75 11.15 12.34
C ARG A 337 11.99 12.35 11.77
N HIS A 338 12.12 12.65 10.46
CA HIS A 338 11.43 13.74 9.81
C HIS A 338 9.99 13.42 9.35
N GLU A 339 9.54 12.19 9.50
CA GLU A 339 8.14 11.87 9.24
C GLU A 339 7.21 12.67 10.15
N SER A 340 6.03 13.06 9.63
CA SER A 340 5.03 13.87 10.36
C SER A 340 4.66 13.26 11.70
N ALA A 341 4.60 11.92 11.78
CA ALA A 341 4.29 11.19 13.01
C ALA A 341 5.32 11.49 14.11
N TRP A 342 6.60 11.27 13.82
CA TRP A 342 7.65 11.44 14.83
C TRP A 342 7.92 12.91 15.13
N THR A 343 7.76 13.80 14.15
CA THR A 343 7.79 15.25 14.34
C THR A 343 6.71 15.69 15.33
N TYR A 344 5.46 15.22 15.20
CA TYR A 344 4.36 15.51 16.12
C TYR A 344 4.63 14.99 17.53
N TRP A 345 4.98 13.69 17.65
CA TRP A 345 5.18 13.08 18.96
C TRP A 345 6.40 13.62 19.68
N TYR A 346 7.44 14.06 18.96
CA TYR A 346 8.57 14.78 19.56
C TYR A 346 8.14 16.12 20.14
N GLY A 347 7.33 16.88 19.39
CA GLY A 347 6.72 18.12 19.88
C GLY A 347 5.89 17.90 21.15
N ARG A 348 5.08 16.82 21.21
CA ARG A 348 4.31 16.44 22.40
C ARG A 348 5.22 16.08 23.58
N ALA A 349 6.33 15.39 23.31
CA ALA A 349 7.30 15.03 24.37
C ALA A 349 7.99 16.28 24.95
N LEU A 350 8.35 17.24 24.12
CA LEU A 350 8.89 18.54 24.57
C LEU A 350 7.88 19.32 25.43
N ALA A 351 6.62 19.41 24.97
CA ALA A 351 5.56 20.07 25.75
C ALA A 351 5.34 19.42 27.11
N ALA A 352 5.33 18.10 27.17
CA ALA A 352 5.19 17.34 28.42
C ALA A 352 6.38 17.53 29.38
N GLN A 353 7.52 18.00 28.90
CA GLN A 353 8.72 18.32 29.67
C GLN A 353 8.87 19.82 29.97
N GLY A 354 7.89 20.65 29.59
CA GLY A 354 7.90 22.11 29.82
C GLY A 354 8.69 22.89 28.79
N GLU A 355 9.15 22.29 27.69
CA GLU A 355 9.91 22.95 26.63
C GLU A 355 8.96 23.54 25.55
N GLU A 356 8.13 24.48 25.94
CA GLU A 356 7.06 25.08 25.10
C GLU A 356 7.56 25.63 23.75
N THR A 357 8.67 26.39 23.77
CA THR A 357 9.24 26.99 22.54
C THR A 357 9.69 25.92 21.55
N GLY A 358 10.37 24.89 22.03
CA GLY A 358 10.79 23.73 21.22
C GLY A 358 9.60 22.98 20.65
N SER A 359 8.61 22.69 21.47
CA SER A 359 7.35 22.04 21.07
C SER A 359 6.66 22.78 19.93
N ARG A 360 6.45 24.10 20.05
CA ARG A 360 5.85 24.92 19.01
C ARG A 360 6.64 24.88 17.70
N ALA A 361 7.98 24.90 17.77
CA ALA A 361 8.84 24.84 16.60
C ALA A 361 8.67 23.52 15.82
N TYR A 362 8.47 22.40 16.53
CA TYR A 362 8.19 21.11 15.90
C TYR A 362 6.80 21.07 15.24
N TYR A 363 5.76 21.56 15.92
CA TYR A 363 4.42 21.64 15.32
C TYR A 363 4.37 22.50 14.06
N LEU A 364 5.08 23.62 14.04
CA LEU A 364 5.16 24.52 12.87
C LEU A 364 5.75 23.86 11.62
N ARG A 365 6.56 22.80 11.77
CA ARG A 365 7.13 22.08 10.61
C ARG A 365 6.09 21.33 9.79
N ILE A 366 5.00 20.91 10.43
CA ILE A 366 3.97 20.07 9.84
C ILE A 366 2.57 20.68 9.89
N ALA A 367 2.39 21.80 10.61
CA ALA A 367 1.13 22.53 10.62
C ALA A 367 0.76 22.99 9.20
N GLY A 368 -0.54 22.94 8.87
CA GLY A 368 -1.04 23.25 7.53
C GLY A 368 -1.01 22.04 6.56
N GLN A 369 -0.35 20.94 6.91
CA GLN A 369 -0.53 19.69 6.15
C GLN A 369 -1.95 19.14 6.37
N THR A 370 -2.53 18.58 5.32
CA THR A 370 -3.92 18.08 5.36
C THR A 370 -4.06 16.63 5.84
N ASP A 371 -3.01 16.11 6.44
CA ASP A 371 -2.99 14.78 7.03
C ASP A 371 -3.32 14.79 8.54
N PHE A 372 -3.35 13.61 9.14
CA PHE A 372 -3.68 13.41 10.55
C PHE A 372 -2.78 14.21 11.50
N TYR A 373 -1.47 14.23 11.28
CA TYR A 373 -0.53 14.92 12.16
C TYR A 373 -0.43 16.40 11.89
N GLY A 374 -0.61 16.84 10.64
CA GLY A 374 -0.73 18.24 10.30
C GLY A 374 -1.91 18.91 10.98
N LEU A 375 -3.08 18.23 10.97
CA LEU A 375 -4.26 18.69 11.70
C LEU A 375 -4.02 18.77 13.21
N LEU A 376 -3.47 17.71 13.82
CA LEU A 376 -3.16 17.72 15.24
C LEU A 376 -2.16 18.81 15.62
N ALA A 377 -1.11 19.01 14.82
CA ALA A 377 -0.11 20.05 15.06
C ALA A 377 -0.70 21.46 14.96
N SER A 378 -1.57 21.70 13.98
CA SER A 378 -2.32 22.97 13.85
C SER A 378 -3.16 23.24 15.09
N GLU A 379 -3.86 22.22 15.61
CA GLU A 379 -4.66 22.34 16.83
C GLU A 379 -3.80 22.56 18.08
N GLU A 380 -2.59 21.98 18.20
CA GLU A 380 -1.65 22.28 19.29
C GLU A 380 -1.19 23.75 19.27
N LEU A 381 -1.10 24.35 18.09
CA LEU A 381 -0.77 25.76 17.92
C LEU A 381 -1.94 26.73 18.19
N GLY A 382 -3.15 26.17 18.40
CA GLY A 382 -4.38 26.94 18.62
C GLY A 382 -5.07 27.36 17.32
N TYR A 383 -4.64 26.84 16.18
CA TYR A 383 -5.32 27.06 14.91
C TYR A 383 -6.51 26.10 14.81
N VAL A 384 -7.71 26.60 15.08
CA VAL A 384 -8.94 25.94 14.63
C VAL A 384 -9.16 26.45 13.22
N GLU A 385 -8.70 25.70 12.24
CA GLU A 385 -8.75 26.15 10.85
C GLU A 385 -10.20 26.35 10.41
N ALA A 386 -10.44 27.50 9.76
CA ALA A 386 -11.60 27.66 8.90
C ALA A 386 -11.54 26.59 7.80
N PRO A 387 -12.67 26.17 7.21
CA PRO A 387 -12.66 25.23 6.09
C PRO A 387 -11.61 25.68 5.08
N PRO A 388 -10.65 24.82 4.71
CA PRO A 388 -9.61 25.24 3.80
C PRO A 388 -10.24 25.70 2.50
N GLN A 389 -9.93 26.93 2.11
CA GLN A 389 -10.45 27.51 0.89
C GLN A 389 -9.69 26.98 -0.31
N SER A 390 -10.41 26.65 -1.37
CA SER A 390 -9.78 26.35 -2.65
C SER A 390 -9.07 27.61 -3.16
N THR A 391 -7.77 27.53 -3.32
CA THR A 391 -6.93 28.66 -3.77
C THR A 391 -6.90 28.75 -5.29
N TYR A 392 -7.37 27.72 -5.98
CA TYR A 392 -7.35 27.64 -7.43
C TYR A 392 -8.49 26.78 -8.00
N VAL A 393 -9.10 27.27 -9.05
CA VAL A 393 -10.08 26.55 -9.86
C VAL A 393 -9.56 26.50 -11.30
N PRO A 394 -9.36 25.31 -11.88
CA PRO A 394 -8.90 25.18 -13.26
C PRO A 394 -9.82 25.88 -14.24
N THR A 395 -9.27 26.62 -15.20
CA THR A 395 -10.00 27.21 -16.31
C THR A 395 -10.41 26.15 -17.32
N GLU A 396 -11.43 26.43 -18.15
CA GLU A 396 -11.83 25.52 -19.23
C GLU A 396 -10.68 25.25 -20.21
N ALA A 397 -9.85 26.26 -20.52
CA ALA A 397 -8.70 26.08 -21.39
C ALA A 397 -7.67 25.09 -20.82
N GLU A 398 -7.43 25.10 -19.51
CA GLU A 398 -6.52 24.14 -18.84
C GLU A 398 -7.11 22.72 -18.83
N VAL A 399 -8.42 22.59 -18.60
CA VAL A 399 -9.11 21.31 -18.68
C VAL A 399 -9.11 20.77 -20.11
N ASP A 400 -9.28 21.62 -21.11
CA ASP A 400 -9.20 21.23 -22.52
C ASP A 400 -7.77 20.81 -22.90
N ALA A 401 -6.75 21.50 -22.41
CA ALA A 401 -5.36 21.07 -22.57
C ALA A 401 -5.10 19.69 -21.93
N ALA A 402 -5.64 19.45 -20.73
CA ALA A 402 -5.59 18.14 -20.10
C ALA A 402 -6.34 17.07 -20.92
N ARG A 403 -7.50 17.40 -21.51
CA ARG A 403 -8.26 16.50 -22.38
C ARG A 403 -7.51 16.15 -23.67
N GLN A 404 -6.68 17.06 -24.20
CA GLN A 404 -5.85 16.82 -25.38
C GLN A 404 -4.57 16.04 -25.06
N ASN A 405 -4.23 15.84 -23.80
CA ASN A 405 -3.08 15.03 -23.43
C ASN A 405 -3.31 13.56 -23.78
N ALA A 406 -2.50 13.03 -24.69
CA ALA A 406 -2.68 11.68 -25.22
C ALA A 406 -2.56 10.59 -24.13
N GLY A 407 -1.72 10.78 -23.11
CA GLY A 407 -1.59 9.86 -21.99
C GLY A 407 -2.84 9.82 -21.11
N LEU A 408 -3.43 11.00 -20.82
CA LEU A 408 -4.69 11.08 -20.06
C LEU A 408 -5.86 10.50 -20.87
N GLN A 409 -5.88 10.69 -22.19
CA GLN A 409 -6.88 10.07 -23.06
C GLN A 409 -6.78 8.54 -22.99
N ARG A 410 -5.58 7.97 -23.15
CA ARG A 410 -5.37 6.52 -23.04
C ARG A 410 -5.76 5.99 -21.67
N ALA A 411 -5.39 6.69 -20.60
CA ALA A 411 -5.71 6.29 -19.25
C ALA A 411 -7.22 6.21 -19.00
N LEU A 412 -7.97 7.25 -19.40
CA LEU A 412 -9.42 7.29 -19.23
C LEU A 412 -10.12 6.26 -20.11
N GLU A 413 -9.63 6.05 -21.33
CA GLU A 413 -10.18 5.04 -22.25
C GLU A 413 -9.98 3.61 -21.71
N LEU A 414 -8.81 3.28 -21.22
CA LEU A 414 -8.54 2.00 -20.55
C LEU A 414 -9.46 1.77 -19.34
N ILE A 415 -9.62 2.81 -18.50
CA ILE A 415 -10.53 2.73 -17.33
C ILE A 415 -11.97 2.52 -17.79
N ARG A 416 -12.43 3.24 -18.81
CA ARG A 416 -13.77 3.11 -19.39
C ARG A 416 -14.05 1.69 -19.90
N LEU A 417 -13.04 1.06 -20.50
CA LEU A 417 -13.10 -0.32 -21.00
C LEU A 417 -12.97 -1.39 -19.91
N GLY A 418 -12.81 -1.01 -18.64
CA GLY A 418 -12.61 -1.95 -17.53
C GLY A 418 -11.15 -2.44 -17.37
N LEU A 419 -10.22 -1.97 -18.21
CA LEU A 419 -8.77 -2.24 -18.10
C LEU A 419 -8.14 -1.27 -17.08
N ARG A 420 -8.69 -1.34 -15.85
CA ARG A 420 -8.44 -0.33 -14.84
C ARG A 420 -6.98 -0.31 -14.36
N THR A 421 -6.34 -1.48 -14.25
CA THR A 421 -4.95 -1.58 -13.82
C THR A 421 -4.02 -0.84 -14.76
N GLU A 422 -4.17 -1.08 -16.05
CA GLU A 422 -3.41 -0.43 -17.13
C GLU A 422 -3.69 1.07 -17.16
N GLY A 423 -4.98 1.44 -17.09
CA GLY A 423 -5.40 2.83 -17.10
C GLY A 423 -4.89 3.64 -15.90
N VAL A 424 -4.88 3.06 -14.70
CA VAL A 424 -4.32 3.70 -13.50
C VAL A 424 -2.80 3.92 -13.64
N LYS A 425 -2.08 2.95 -14.18
CA LYS A 425 -0.63 3.07 -14.40
C LYS A 425 -0.30 4.13 -15.47
N GLU A 426 -1.05 4.15 -16.58
CA GLU A 426 -0.95 5.18 -17.62
C GLU A 426 -1.25 6.58 -17.05
N TRP A 427 -2.28 6.72 -16.20
CA TRP A 427 -2.61 7.96 -15.53
C TRP A 427 -1.47 8.46 -14.64
N LEU A 428 -0.96 7.61 -13.76
CA LEU A 428 0.11 7.97 -12.82
C LEU A 428 1.39 8.42 -13.56
N PHE A 429 1.71 7.74 -14.63
CA PHE A 429 2.81 8.12 -15.52
C PHE A 429 2.57 9.50 -16.13
N SER A 430 1.39 9.72 -16.70
CA SER A 430 1.06 10.95 -17.42
C SER A 430 1.10 12.19 -16.53
N VAL A 431 0.69 12.07 -15.27
CA VAL A 431 0.65 13.20 -14.32
C VAL A 431 1.92 13.34 -13.47
N ARG A 432 2.94 12.48 -13.66
CA ARG A 432 4.08 12.38 -12.72
C ARG A 432 4.87 13.68 -12.53
N TYR A 433 4.99 14.47 -13.59
CA TYR A 433 5.74 15.74 -13.59
C TYR A 433 4.84 16.96 -13.73
N PHE A 434 3.54 16.82 -13.50
CA PHE A 434 2.62 17.95 -13.55
C PHE A 434 2.83 18.86 -12.35
N ASP A 435 2.80 20.16 -12.61
CA ASP A 435 2.67 21.19 -11.58
C ASP A 435 1.24 21.21 -10.99
N ASP A 436 1.01 22.00 -9.96
CA ASP A 436 -0.28 22.05 -9.26
C ASP A 436 -1.44 22.43 -10.20
N ALA A 437 -1.25 23.37 -11.13
CA ALA A 437 -2.30 23.79 -12.05
C ALA A 437 -2.69 22.66 -13.01
N LYS A 438 -1.71 21.96 -13.59
CA LYS A 438 -1.94 20.79 -14.45
C LYS A 438 -2.53 19.62 -13.69
N LEU A 439 -2.12 19.40 -12.44
CA LEU A 439 -2.70 18.37 -11.57
C LEU A 439 -4.17 18.66 -11.29
N LEU A 440 -4.54 19.92 -11.01
CA LEU A 440 -5.93 20.30 -10.78
C LEU A 440 -6.76 20.23 -12.07
N ALA A 441 -6.19 20.58 -13.23
CA ALA A 441 -6.86 20.43 -14.51
C ALA A 441 -7.14 18.95 -14.86
N ALA A 442 -6.15 18.06 -14.64
CA ALA A 442 -6.31 16.62 -14.79
C ALA A 442 -7.35 16.06 -13.79
N SER A 443 -7.33 16.55 -12.54
CA SER A 443 -8.31 16.20 -11.51
C SER A 443 -9.74 16.55 -11.96
N GLU A 444 -9.95 17.76 -12.48
CA GLU A 444 -11.25 18.19 -13.00
C GLU A 444 -11.69 17.38 -14.22
N LEU A 445 -10.74 17.04 -15.11
CA LEU A 445 -11.02 16.16 -16.27
C LEU A 445 -11.51 14.78 -15.79
N ALA A 446 -10.82 14.17 -14.81
CA ALA A 446 -11.22 12.89 -14.24
C ALA A 446 -12.58 12.98 -13.51
N ARG A 447 -12.84 14.09 -12.80
CA ARG A 447 -14.14 14.36 -12.16
C ARG A 447 -15.28 14.40 -13.17
N ARG A 448 -15.06 15.09 -14.31
CA ARG A 448 -16.07 15.15 -15.41
C ARG A 448 -16.31 13.80 -16.07
N ALA A 449 -15.29 12.92 -16.06
CA ALA A 449 -15.40 11.55 -16.52
C ALA A 449 -15.91 10.57 -15.43
N GLU A 450 -16.28 11.07 -14.25
CA GLU A 450 -16.72 10.29 -13.07
C GLU A 450 -15.67 9.27 -12.56
N VAL A 451 -14.39 9.49 -12.90
CA VAL A 451 -13.27 8.69 -12.43
C VAL A 451 -12.73 9.32 -11.14
N TRP A 452 -13.52 9.20 -10.06
CA TRP A 452 -13.36 9.92 -8.81
C TRP A 452 -12.02 9.67 -8.12
N ASP A 453 -11.54 8.44 -8.12
CA ASP A 453 -10.26 8.09 -7.50
C ASP A 453 -9.05 8.75 -8.21
N ARG A 454 -9.14 8.98 -9.53
CA ARG A 454 -8.09 9.70 -10.28
C ARG A 454 -8.19 11.20 -10.04
N SER A 455 -9.40 11.73 -9.93
CA SER A 455 -9.63 13.10 -9.51
C SER A 455 -9.01 13.37 -8.13
N ILE A 456 -9.36 12.56 -7.14
CA ILE A 456 -8.80 12.64 -5.78
C ILE A 456 -7.27 12.54 -5.81
N GLN A 457 -6.72 11.54 -6.52
CA GLN A 457 -5.28 11.28 -6.54
C GLN A 457 -4.49 12.45 -7.14
N ALA A 458 -4.99 13.09 -8.20
CA ALA A 458 -4.33 14.24 -8.77
C ALA A 458 -4.41 15.47 -7.85
N ALA A 459 -5.58 15.74 -7.25
CA ALA A 459 -5.76 16.84 -6.31
C ALA A 459 -4.94 16.66 -5.01
N ASP A 460 -4.81 15.43 -4.51
CA ASP A 460 -4.01 15.14 -3.31
C ASP A 460 -2.52 15.44 -3.48
N ARG A 461 -1.99 15.42 -4.72
CA ARG A 461 -0.59 15.66 -5.02
C ARG A 461 -0.19 17.13 -5.06
N THR A 462 -1.15 18.06 -5.06
CA THR A 462 -0.85 19.49 -5.10
C THR A 462 -0.21 19.99 -3.80
N VAL A 463 0.82 20.84 -3.92
CA VAL A 463 1.68 21.27 -2.80
C VAL A 463 1.39 22.69 -2.36
N ARG A 464 1.25 23.65 -3.31
CA ARG A 464 1.09 25.08 -3.03
C ARG A 464 -0.31 25.59 -3.30
N THR A 465 -0.94 25.09 -4.34
CA THR A 465 -2.27 25.48 -4.77
C THR A 465 -3.22 24.31 -4.64
N HIS A 466 -4.34 24.51 -3.96
CA HIS A 466 -5.26 23.43 -3.64
C HIS A 466 -6.67 23.71 -4.15
N ASN A 467 -7.38 22.64 -4.51
CA ASN A 467 -8.82 22.66 -4.72
C ASN A 467 -9.47 21.59 -3.86
N PHE A 468 -10.09 22.02 -2.76
CA PHE A 468 -10.66 21.08 -1.79
C PHE A 468 -11.94 20.40 -2.28
N ALA A 469 -12.67 21.00 -3.24
CA ALA A 469 -13.81 20.32 -3.87
C ALA A 469 -13.38 19.13 -4.75
N LEU A 470 -12.19 19.22 -5.38
CA LEU A 470 -11.62 18.13 -6.15
C LEU A 470 -10.94 17.09 -5.25
N ARG A 471 -10.31 17.53 -4.15
CA ARG A 471 -9.65 16.64 -3.17
C ARG A 471 -10.66 15.85 -2.34
N TYR A 472 -11.81 16.46 -2.03
CA TYR A 472 -12.90 15.88 -1.25
C TYR A 472 -14.22 15.96 -2.02
N PRO A 473 -14.34 15.26 -3.16
CA PRO A 473 -15.56 15.28 -3.96
C PRO A 473 -16.72 14.64 -3.18
N LEU A 474 -17.94 15.01 -3.58
CA LEU A 474 -19.18 14.57 -2.94
C LEU A 474 -20.09 13.84 -3.96
N PRO A 475 -19.62 12.81 -4.66
CA PRO A 475 -20.51 12.01 -5.49
C PRO A 475 -21.53 11.29 -4.60
N PHE A 476 -22.72 11.05 -5.12
CA PHE A 476 -23.78 10.33 -4.41
C PHE A 476 -24.16 10.97 -3.05
N ARG A 477 -23.96 12.29 -2.89
CA ARG A 477 -24.17 13.01 -1.63
C ARG A 477 -25.51 12.72 -0.98
N ASP A 478 -26.58 12.72 -1.77
CA ASP A 478 -27.95 12.56 -1.26
C ASP A 478 -28.14 11.16 -0.67
N VAL A 479 -27.59 10.13 -1.33
CA VAL A 479 -27.64 8.74 -0.85
C VAL A 479 -26.92 8.62 0.49
N PHE A 480 -25.69 9.13 0.60
CA PHE A 480 -24.95 9.08 1.87
C PHE A 480 -25.61 9.88 2.99
N THR A 481 -26.21 11.04 2.67
CA THR A 481 -26.92 11.87 3.66
C THR A 481 -28.17 11.16 4.17
N GLU A 482 -28.95 10.54 3.28
CA GLU A 482 -30.16 9.78 3.65
C GLU A 482 -29.83 8.60 4.57
N TYR A 483 -28.86 7.76 4.19
CA TYR A 483 -28.55 6.57 4.98
C TYR A 483 -27.76 6.90 6.25
N ALA A 484 -26.90 7.92 6.27
CA ALA A 484 -26.29 8.42 7.50
C ALA A 484 -27.37 8.88 8.50
N LYS A 485 -28.39 9.61 8.03
CA LYS A 485 -29.53 10.01 8.86
C LYS A 485 -30.35 8.81 9.34
N THR A 486 -30.65 7.87 8.45
CA THR A 486 -31.42 6.64 8.76
C THR A 486 -30.78 5.84 9.89
N TYR A 487 -29.45 5.71 9.85
CA TYR A 487 -28.68 4.95 10.86
C TYR A 487 -28.11 5.84 11.97
N ASN A 488 -28.52 7.12 12.07
CA ASN A 488 -28.01 8.07 13.07
C ASN A 488 -26.47 8.10 13.14
N LEU A 489 -25.83 8.27 11.97
CA LEU A 489 -24.37 8.38 11.80
C LEU A 489 -24.00 9.80 11.42
N ASP A 490 -22.78 10.23 11.78
CA ASP A 490 -22.18 11.45 11.25
C ASP A 490 -21.85 11.25 9.76
N VAL A 491 -22.51 12.02 8.89
CA VAL A 491 -22.32 11.92 7.44
C VAL A 491 -20.88 12.25 7.01
N ALA A 492 -20.20 13.13 7.73
CA ALA A 492 -18.82 13.48 7.46
C ALA A 492 -17.88 12.28 7.74
N TRP A 493 -18.16 11.53 8.79
CA TRP A 493 -17.43 10.30 9.10
C TRP A 493 -17.71 9.20 8.07
N VAL A 494 -18.97 9.01 7.66
CA VAL A 494 -19.33 8.06 6.59
C VAL A 494 -18.58 8.39 5.30
N LEU A 495 -18.57 9.65 4.86
CA LEU A 495 -17.87 10.09 3.66
C LEU A 495 -16.34 9.93 3.79
N GLY A 496 -15.78 10.23 4.97
CA GLY A 496 -14.37 10.00 5.28
C GLY A 496 -13.97 8.54 5.14
N LEU A 497 -14.84 7.63 5.58
CA LEU A 497 -14.66 6.20 5.47
C LEU A 497 -14.74 5.75 3.99
N VAL A 498 -15.78 6.14 3.25
CA VAL A 498 -15.95 5.77 1.83
C VAL A 498 -14.78 6.25 0.97
N ARG A 499 -14.27 7.45 1.24
CA ARG A 499 -13.08 7.96 0.56
C ARG A 499 -11.87 7.06 0.80
N GLN A 500 -11.74 6.46 1.98
CA GLN A 500 -10.65 5.54 2.29
C GLN A 500 -10.90 4.14 1.69
N GLU A 501 -12.13 3.65 1.67
CA GLU A 501 -12.48 2.32 1.18
C GLU A 501 -12.34 2.19 -0.35
N SER A 502 -12.96 3.08 -1.09
CA SER A 502 -13.05 2.93 -2.55
C SER A 502 -12.63 4.17 -3.34
N ARG A 503 -12.43 5.32 -2.70
CA ARG A 503 -12.37 6.62 -3.37
C ARG A 503 -13.56 6.81 -4.34
N PHE A 504 -14.73 6.35 -3.91
CA PHE A 504 -15.99 6.42 -4.64
C PHE A 504 -16.07 5.58 -5.94
N ILE A 505 -15.25 4.54 -6.06
CA ILE A 505 -15.41 3.56 -7.14
C ILE A 505 -16.58 2.64 -6.79
N SER A 506 -17.68 2.73 -7.52
CA SER A 506 -18.93 2.02 -7.22
C SER A 506 -18.84 0.50 -7.38
N ASP A 507 -17.99 0.03 -8.28
CA ASP A 507 -17.77 -1.39 -8.60
C ASP A 507 -16.43 -1.93 -8.06
N ALA A 508 -15.79 -1.19 -7.16
CA ALA A 508 -14.52 -1.59 -6.55
C ALA A 508 -14.59 -3.01 -5.95
N ARG A 509 -13.53 -3.78 -6.16
CA ARG A 509 -13.34 -5.10 -5.57
C ARG A 509 -11.93 -5.23 -5.03
N SER A 510 -11.81 -5.72 -3.79
CA SER A 510 -10.52 -6.07 -3.22
C SER A 510 -10.14 -7.51 -3.54
N ASN A 511 -8.85 -7.84 -3.40
CA ASN A 511 -8.36 -9.22 -3.54
C ASN A 511 -9.00 -10.16 -2.51
N ALA A 512 -9.37 -9.65 -1.33
CA ALA A 512 -10.07 -10.40 -0.29
C ALA A 512 -11.59 -10.59 -0.57
N GLY A 513 -12.12 -9.95 -1.63
CA GLY A 513 -13.51 -10.06 -2.05
C GLY A 513 -14.45 -9.00 -1.47
N ALA A 514 -13.95 -7.96 -0.81
CA ALA A 514 -14.74 -6.80 -0.44
C ALA A 514 -15.24 -6.06 -1.70
N ALA A 515 -16.46 -5.49 -1.67
CA ALA A 515 -17.07 -4.95 -2.87
C ALA A 515 -17.83 -3.63 -2.64
N GLY A 516 -17.83 -2.79 -3.68
CA GLY A 516 -18.61 -1.55 -3.79
C GLY A 516 -18.01 -0.38 -3.04
N LEU A 517 -18.77 0.72 -2.97
CA LEU A 517 -18.36 2.01 -2.37
C LEU A 517 -17.80 1.89 -0.95
N MET A 518 -18.44 1.06 -0.12
CA MET A 518 -18.10 0.85 1.27
C MET A 518 -17.33 -0.46 1.53
N GLN A 519 -16.84 -1.12 0.47
CA GLN A 519 -16.03 -2.34 0.53
C GLN A 519 -16.56 -3.39 1.53
N VAL A 520 -17.83 -3.76 1.38
CA VAL A 520 -18.47 -4.70 2.30
C VAL A 520 -18.10 -6.14 1.93
N MET A 521 -17.58 -6.89 2.89
CA MET A 521 -17.27 -8.31 2.72
C MET A 521 -18.53 -9.16 2.53
N PRO A 522 -18.50 -10.22 1.72
CA PRO A 522 -19.68 -11.05 1.45
C PRO A 522 -20.35 -11.64 2.67
N ARG A 523 -19.58 -12.04 3.68
CA ARG A 523 -20.08 -12.57 4.95
C ARG A 523 -20.77 -11.48 5.75
N THR A 524 -20.13 -10.30 5.84
CA THR A 524 -20.65 -9.12 6.53
C THR A 524 -21.94 -8.63 5.86
N ALA A 525 -21.99 -8.57 4.53
CA ALA A 525 -23.18 -8.19 3.78
C ALA A 525 -24.39 -9.07 4.11
N ARG A 526 -24.22 -10.40 4.11
CA ARG A 526 -25.29 -11.35 4.49
C ARG A 526 -25.75 -11.19 5.93
N PHE A 527 -24.80 -10.98 6.84
CA PHE A 527 -25.10 -10.76 8.26
C PHE A 527 -25.92 -9.48 8.46
N VAL A 528 -25.43 -8.35 7.92
CA VAL A 528 -26.07 -7.05 8.04
C VAL A 528 -27.46 -7.06 7.38
N ALA A 529 -27.60 -7.63 6.17
CA ALA A 529 -28.89 -7.73 5.48
C ALA A 529 -29.96 -8.41 6.34
N ARG A 530 -29.61 -9.48 7.06
CA ARG A 530 -30.53 -10.13 8.02
C ARG A 530 -30.87 -9.24 9.20
N LYS A 531 -29.87 -8.55 9.78
CA LYS A 531 -30.06 -7.69 10.98
C LYS A 531 -30.93 -6.47 10.69
N ILE A 532 -30.78 -5.85 9.50
CA ILE A 532 -31.57 -4.68 9.10
C ILE A 532 -32.88 -5.04 8.38
N GLY A 533 -33.17 -6.32 8.21
CA GLY A 533 -34.41 -6.79 7.58
C GLY A 533 -34.47 -6.65 6.06
N LEU A 534 -33.33 -6.60 5.38
CA LEU A 534 -33.27 -6.53 3.91
C LEU A 534 -33.55 -7.90 3.29
N ARG A 535 -34.84 -8.23 3.14
CA ARG A 535 -35.33 -9.60 2.82
C ARG A 535 -34.91 -10.11 1.43
N ASN A 536 -34.69 -9.23 0.47
CA ASN A 536 -34.39 -9.59 -0.94
C ASN A 536 -32.93 -9.41 -1.30
N TYR A 537 -32.02 -9.38 -0.31
CA TYR A 537 -30.61 -9.22 -0.61
C TYR A 537 -30.06 -10.43 -1.38
N MET A 538 -29.56 -10.17 -2.58
CA MET A 538 -28.78 -11.12 -3.37
C MET A 538 -27.34 -10.59 -3.51
N HIS A 539 -26.36 -11.46 -3.36
CA HIS A 539 -24.95 -11.08 -3.39
C HIS A 539 -24.53 -10.34 -4.68
N LYS A 540 -25.18 -10.63 -5.80
CA LYS A 540 -24.92 -9.94 -7.09
C LYS A 540 -25.22 -8.43 -7.04
N GLY A 541 -26.08 -7.98 -6.16
CA GLY A 541 -26.45 -6.55 -5.99
C GLY A 541 -25.53 -5.79 -5.02
N VAL A 542 -24.49 -6.39 -4.48
CA VAL A 542 -23.63 -5.74 -3.47
C VAL A 542 -22.88 -4.52 -3.99
N THR A 543 -22.67 -4.38 -5.29
CA THR A 543 -22.05 -3.21 -5.93
C THR A 543 -23.05 -2.16 -6.37
N GLU A 544 -24.37 -2.42 -6.26
CA GLU A 544 -25.38 -1.43 -6.46
C GLU A 544 -25.30 -0.35 -5.38
N ILE A 545 -25.28 0.91 -5.76
CA ILE A 545 -24.96 2.04 -4.88
C ILE A 545 -25.80 2.05 -3.62
N GLN A 546 -27.15 2.03 -3.77
CA GLN A 546 -28.05 2.07 -2.62
C GLN A 546 -27.91 0.85 -1.73
N THR A 547 -27.82 -0.34 -2.30
CA THR A 547 -27.65 -1.59 -1.58
C THR A 547 -26.32 -1.59 -0.81
N ASN A 548 -25.23 -1.17 -1.43
CA ASN A 548 -23.91 -1.12 -0.81
C ASN A 548 -23.87 -0.12 0.35
N VAL A 549 -24.40 1.10 0.15
CA VAL A 549 -24.45 2.13 1.18
C VAL A 549 -25.36 1.70 2.35
N THR A 550 -26.50 1.07 2.08
CA THR A 550 -27.39 0.52 3.12
C THR A 550 -26.66 -0.50 3.99
N LEU A 551 -25.95 -1.44 3.36
CA LEU A 551 -25.22 -2.49 4.08
C LEU A 551 -24.01 -1.93 4.85
N GLY A 552 -23.23 -1.05 4.22
CA GLY A 552 -22.04 -0.47 4.83
C GLY A 552 -22.37 0.45 6.01
N THR A 553 -23.36 1.33 5.87
CA THR A 553 -23.82 2.20 6.98
C THR A 553 -24.52 1.39 8.08
N GLY A 554 -25.28 0.38 7.71
CA GLY A 554 -25.87 -0.56 8.68
C GLY A 554 -24.80 -1.27 9.50
N TYR A 555 -23.74 -1.78 8.86
CA TYR A 555 -22.60 -2.38 9.57
C TYR A 555 -21.88 -1.38 10.46
N LEU A 556 -21.59 -0.18 9.94
CA LEU A 556 -20.94 0.87 10.69
C LEU A 556 -21.73 1.26 11.96
N ARG A 557 -23.08 1.30 11.87
CA ARG A 557 -23.95 1.53 13.03
C ARG A 557 -23.83 0.41 14.05
N LEU A 558 -23.90 -0.85 13.61
CA LEU A 558 -23.79 -2.01 14.51
C LEU A 558 -22.46 -2.03 15.26
N VAL A 559 -21.35 -1.72 14.56
CA VAL A 559 -20.01 -1.65 15.16
C VAL A 559 -19.92 -0.46 16.13
N LEU A 560 -20.47 0.69 15.76
CA LEU A 560 -20.50 1.86 16.65
C LEU A 560 -21.32 1.60 17.92
N ASP A 561 -22.48 0.94 17.81
CA ASP A 561 -23.30 0.56 18.97
C ASP A 561 -22.56 -0.37 19.92
N GLN A 562 -21.77 -1.31 19.35
CA GLN A 562 -21.01 -2.27 20.14
C GLN A 562 -19.80 -1.66 20.85
N LEU A 563 -19.13 -0.70 20.22
CA LEU A 563 -17.84 -0.17 20.69
C LEU A 563 -17.94 1.24 21.29
N GLY A 564 -19.02 1.95 21.05
CA GLY A 564 -19.31 3.25 21.63
C GLY A 564 -18.43 4.41 21.18
N HIS A 565 -17.52 4.22 20.22
CA HIS A 565 -16.56 5.25 19.82
C HIS A 565 -16.21 5.18 18.33
N GLN A 566 -16.20 6.33 17.62
CA GLN A 566 -15.93 6.38 16.17
C GLN A 566 -14.55 5.84 15.79
N VAL A 567 -13.51 6.11 16.57
CA VAL A 567 -12.15 5.59 16.34
C VAL A 567 -12.14 4.06 16.43
N LEU A 568 -12.77 3.51 17.48
CA LEU A 568 -12.88 2.06 17.63
C LEU A 568 -13.71 1.43 16.52
N ALA A 569 -14.81 2.08 16.13
CA ALA A 569 -15.67 1.61 15.04
C ALA A 569 -14.93 1.66 13.69
N SER A 570 -14.11 2.68 13.43
CA SER A 570 -13.25 2.75 12.23
C SER A 570 -12.21 1.62 12.22
N ALA A 571 -11.54 1.39 13.35
CA ALA A 571 -10.59 0.29 13.47
C ALA A 571 -11.25 -1.09 13.27
N ALA A 572 -12.46 -1.25 13.81
CA ALA A 572 -13.24 -2.47 13.70
C ALA A 572 -13.81 -2.70 12.29
N TYR A 573 -14.15 -1.64 11.58
CA TYR A 573 -14.61 -1.73 10.19
C TYR A 573 -13.57 -2.36 9.27
N ASN A 574 -12.29 -1.98 9.46
CA ASN A 574 -11.17 -2.52 8.69
C ASN A 574 -10.64 -3.86 9.25
N ALA A 575 -10.43 -3.97 10.57
CA ALA A 575 -9.72 -5.10 11.18
C ALA A 575 -10.60 -6.08 11.98
N GLY A 576 -11.90 -5.81 12.08
CA GLY A 576 -12.83 -6.59 12.89
C GLY A 576 -12.95 -6.10 14.34
N PRO A 577 -14.14 -6.28 14.96
CA PRO A 577 -14.47 -5.72 16.27
C PRO A 577 -13.65 -6.32 17.43
N SER A 578 -13.30 -7.60 17.39
CA SER A 578 -12.52 -8.24 18.46
C SER A 578 -11.10 -7.66 18.55
N ARG A 579 -10.47 -7.36 17.39
CA ARG A 579 -9.16 -6.74 17.35
C ARG A 579 -9.20 -5.31 17.88
N ALA A 580 -10.13 -4.49 17.41
CA ALA A 580 -10.30 -3.12 17.89
C ALA A 580 -10.52 -3.06 19.40
N ARG A 581 -11.32 -3.98 19.96
CA ARG A 581 -11.56 -4.11 21.40
C ARG A 581 -10.27 -4.52 22.14
N ARG A 582 -9.55 -5.52 21.64
CA ARG A 582 -8.31 -6.03 22.26
C ARG A 582 -7.19 -4.98 22.30
N TRP A 583 -7.13 -4.05 21.34
CA TRP A 583 -6.13 -2.99 21.29
C TRP A 583 -6.35 -1.84 22.29
N ARG A 584 -7.49 -1.81 22.99
CA ARG A 584 -7.71 -0.89 24.12
C ARG A 584 -6.76 -1.20 25.27
N ASP A 585 -6.45 -0.21 26.08
CA ASP A 585 -5.69 -0.44 27.33
C ASP A 585 -6.50 -1.32 28.28
N ALA A 586 -5.80 -2.09 29.11
CA ALA A 586 -6.46 -2.97 30.06
C ALA A 586 -7.08 -2.20 31.25
N THR A 587 -6.45 -1.12 31.69
CA THR A 587 -6.68 -0.50 33.00
C THR A 587 -6.98 0.98 32.97
N ARG A 588 -6.52 1.71 31.95
CA ARG A 588 -6.60 3.16 31.92
C ARG A 588 -7.16 3.69 30.60
N PRO A 589 -7.80 4.86 30.59
CA PRO A 589 -8.20 5.51 29.37
C PRO A 589 -6.98 5.96 28.58
N LEU A 590 -7.08 5.93 27.23
CA LEU A 590 -6.08 6.41 26.31
C LEU A 590 -6.61 7.58 25.50
N GLU A 591 -5.79 8.59 25.28
CA GLU A 591 -6.05 9.59 24.25
C GLU A 591 -6.27 8.91 22.90
N GLY A 592 -7.31 9.32 22.14
CA GLY A 592 -7.64 8.68 20.88
C GLY A 592 -6.53 8.75 19.84
N ALA A 593 -5.67 9.79 19.88
CA ALA A 593 -4.48 9.89 19.04
C ALA A 593 -3.44 8.80 19.39
N ILE A 594 -3.22 8.52 20.68
CA ILE A 594 -2.29 7.47 21.15
C ILE A 594 -2.85 6.09 20.80
N TYR A 595 -4.16 5.86 21.01
CA TYR A 595 -4.78 4.61 20.58
C TYR A 595 -4.56 4.38 19.08
N THR A 596 -4.86 5.39 18.25
CA THR A 596 -4.73 5.30 16.79
C THR A 596 -3.27 5.01 16.37
N GLU A 597 -2.28 5.73 16.94
CA GLU A 597 -0.86 5.52 16.64
C GLU A 597 -0.38 4.13 17.05
N THR A 598 -0.97 3.55 18.08
CA THR A 598 -0.53 2.27 18.64
C THR A 598 -1.34 1.06 18.13
N ILE A 599 -2.16 1.23 17.10
CA ILE A 599 -2.80 0.09 16.41
C ILE A 599 -1.71 -0.80 15.80
N PRO A 600 -1.68 -2.12 16.13
CA PRO A 600 -0.60 -3.01 15.70
C PRO A 600 -0.49 -3.20 14.20
N PHE A 601 -1.59 -3.27 13.50
CA PHE A 601 -1.63 -3.44 12.05
C PHE A 601 -1.39 -2.10 11.36
N SER A 602 -0.30 -1.99 10.59
CA SER A 602 0.07 -0.76 9.88
C SER A 602 -1.04 -0.28 8.95
N GLU A 603 -1.66 -1.19 8.20
CA GLU A 603 -2.80 -0.89 7.33
C GLU A 603 -3.95 -0.27 8.13
N THR A 604 -4.39 -0.91 9.21
CA THR A 604 -5.50 -0.40 10.03
C THR A 604 -5.15 0.91 10.73
N ARG A 605 -3.92 1.07 11.19
CA ARG A 605 -3.42 2.32 11.78
C ARG A 605 -3.53 3.48 10.80
N ASP A 606 -3.05 3.29 9.58
CA ASP A 606 -3.11 4.29 8.51
C ASP A 606 -4.53 4.54 8.04
N TYR A 607 -5.34 3.49 7.96
CA TYR A 607 -6.76 3.58 7.65
C TYR A 607 -7.50 4.49 8.64
N VAL A 608 -7.36 4.24 9.94
CA VAL A 608 -8.04 5.06 10.97
C VAL A 608 -7.58 6.51 10.93
N LYS A 609 -6.26 6.77 10.80
CA LYS A 609 -5.73 8.12 10.64
C LYS A 609 -6.38 8.85 9.45
N LYS A 610 -6.44 8.19 8.29
CA LYS A 610 -7.03 8.77 7.08
C LYS A 610 -8.53 8.98 7.19
N VAL A 611 -9.28 8.02 7.73
CA VAL A 611 -10.73 8.16 7.95
C VAL A 611 -11.03 9.35 8.85
N MET A 612 -10.34 9.47 9.99
CA MET A 612 -10.58 10.54 10.96
C MET A 612 -10.16 11.91 10.40
N ALA A 613 -9.02 12.01 9.71
CA ALA A 613 -8.60 13.25 9.05
C ALA A 613 -9.57 13.66 7.93
N ASN A 614 -9.97 12.73 7.06
CA ASN A 614 -10.95 12.98 6.01
C ASN A 614 -12.28 13.50 6.58
N SER A 615 -12.70 12.95 7.73
CA SER A 615 -13.96 13.36 8.39
C SER A 615 -13.97 14.84 8.78
N VAL A 616 -12.81 15.41 9.14
CA VAL A 616 -12.69 16.85 9.46
C VAL A 616 -13.01 17.71 8.22
N PHE A 617 -12.42 17.36 7.08
CA PHE A 617 -12.65 18.09 5.82
C PHE A 617 -14.09 17.90 5.29
N TYR A 618 -14.63 16.69 5.37
CA TYR A 618 -16.02 16.48 4.99
C TYR A 618 -17.01 17.21 5.90
N ALA A 619 -16.74 17.34 7.20
CA ALA A 619 -17.57 18.15 8.10
C ALA A 619 -17.60 19.61 7.65
N ALA A 620 -16.45 20.17 7.29
CA ALA A 620 -16.36 21.53 6.76
C ALA A 620 -17.21 21.72 5.49
N LEU A 621 -17.20 20.73 4.57
CA LEU A 621 -17.89 20.80 3.29
C LEU A 621 -19.41 20.58 3.41
N VAL A 622 -19.82 19.58 4.20
CA VAL A 622 -21.24 19.15 4.29
C VAL A 622 -21.99 19.89 5.38
N GLN A 623 -21.36 20.09 6.55
CA GLN A 623 -21.97 20.70 7.74
C GLN A 623 -21.64 22.18 7.87
N LYS A 624 -20.72 22.69 7.04
CA LYS A 624 -20.17 24.07 7.11
C LYS A 624 -19.58 24.42 8.50
N GLN A 625 -19.12 23.41 9.21
CA GLN A 625 -18.54 23.51 10.53
C GLN A 625 -17.30 22.60 10.63
N MET A 626 -16.18 23.15 11.07
CA MET A 626 -15.00 22.36 11.41
C MET A 626 -15.18 21.81 12.84
N THR A 627 -15.11 20.49 12.95
CA THR A 627 -14.95 19.84 14.25
C THR A 627 -13.48 19.47 14.40
N PRO A 628 -12.76 19.97 15.41
CA PRO A 628 -11.34 19.64 15.61
C PRO A 628 -11.11 18.13 15.64
N LEU A 629 -9.98 17.71 15.07
CA LEU A 629 -9.61 16.28 15.02
C LEU A 629 -9.47 15.68 16.43
N LYS A 630 -8.87 16.43 17.38
CA LYS A 630 -8.77 16.01 18.79
C LYS A 630 -10.15 15.75 19.41
N ALA A 631 -11.14 16.58 19.11
CA ALA A 631 -12.50 16.38 19.61
C ALA A 631 -13.14 15.10 19.03
N ARG A 632 -12.88 14.78 17.75
CA ARG A 632 -13.33 13.53 17.12
C ARG A 632 -12.61 12.30 17.65
N LEU A 633 -11.32 12.43 17.94
CA LEU A 633 -10.50 11.35 18.48
C LEU A 633 -10.83 11.05 19.94
N GLY A 634 -11.16 12.05 20.74
CA GLY A 634 -11.59 11.92 22.13
C GLY A 634 -10.66 11.06 22.99
N VAL A 635 -11.27 10.33 23.92
CA VAL A 635 -10.59 9.43 24.85
C VAL A 635 -11.22 8.03 24.76
N ILE A 636 -10.38 7.03 24.56
CA ILE A 636 -10.79 5.62 24.49
C ILE A 636 -10.78 5.02 25.88
N ALA A 637 -11.95 4.58 26.36
CA ALA A 637 -12.09 3.93 27.65
C ALA A 637 -11.34 2.58 27.71
N PRO A 638 -10.85 2.16 28.88
CA PRO A 638 -10.17 0.87 29.05
C PRO A 638 -11.10 -0.31 28.78
N ARG A 639 -10.52 -1.51 28.59
CA ARG A 639 -11.31 -2.76 28.48
C ARG A 639 -12.10 -2.99 29.77
N GLY A 640 -13.29 -3.60 29.67
CA GLY A 640 -14.11 -3.97 30.84
C GLY A 640 -14.89 -2.82 31.48
N THR A 641 -14.77 -1.56 31.03
CA THR A 641 -15.75 -0.53 31.37
C THR A 641 -17.02 -0.77 30.57
N ALA A 642 -18.19 -0.61 31.23
CA ALA A 642 -19.55 -0.92 30.76
C ALA A 642 -19.68 -0.98 29.23
N GLU A 643 -19.33 -2.10 28.64
CA GLU A 643 -19.65 -2.42 27.25
C GLU A 643 -21.13 -2.82 27.21
N PRO A 644 -21.88 -2.43 26.19
CA PRO A 644 -23.17 -3.05 25.93
C PRO A 644 -22.97 -4.57 25.94
N ALA A 645 -23.91 -5.31 26.53
CA ALA A 645 -23.83 -6.78 26.54
C ALA A 645 -23.51 -7.31 25.13
N GLU A 646 -22.62 -8.29 25.03
CA GLU A 646 -22.31 -8.91 23.74
C GLU A 646 -23.60 -9.32 23.04
N PRO A 647 -23.81 -8.94 21.80
CA PRO A 647 -25.02 -9.35 21.08
C PRO A 647 -25.04 -10.88 21.02
N ALA A 648 -26.25 -11.46 21.19
CA ALA A 648 -26.47 -12.91 21.12
C ALA A 648 -25.99 -13.54 19.78
N ASP A 649 -25.74 -12.70 18.77
CA ASP A 649 -25.22 -13.08 17.46
C ASP A 649 -24.04 -12.14 17.17
N PRO A 650 -22.79 -12.60 17.39
CA PRO A 650 -21.60 -11.77 17.28
C PRO A 650 -21.39 -11.26 15.85
N LEU A 651 -20.83 -10.06 15.74
CA LEU A 651 -20.46 -9.48 14.46
C LEU A 651 -19.43 -10.37 13.76
N PRO A 652 -19.50 -10.49 12.42
CA PRO A 652 -18.48 -11.22 11.67
C PRO A 652 -17.09 -10.63 11.91
N GLU A 653 -16.14 -11.48 12.21
CA GLU A 653 -14.72 -11.13 12.12
C GLU A 653 -14.32 -11.24 10.66
N ASP A 654 -14.00 -10.12 10.05
CA ASP A 654 -13.47 -10.15 8.70
C ASP A 654 -11.99 -10.56 8.77
N GLU A 655 -11.64 -11.59 8.01
CA GLU A 655 -10.25 -12.00 7.86
C GLU A 655 -9.54 -10.94 7.00
N LEU A 656 -8.59 -10.24 7.62
CA LEU A 656 -7.60 -9.51 6.82
C LEU A 656 -6.73 -10.54 6.09
N PRO A 657 -6.36 -10.28 4.84
CA PRO A 657 -5.53 -11.17 4.04
C PRO A 657 -4.17 -11.46 4.67
#